data_af7546f27d5376b907cc724e9b7e352d
#
_entry.id   af7546f27d5376b907cc724e9b7e352d
#
_cell.length_a   1.000
_cell.length_b   1.000
_cell.length_c   1.000
_cell.angle_alpha   90.00
_cell.angle_beta   90.00
_cell.angle_gamma   90.00
#
_symmetry.space_group_name_H-M   'P 1'
#
loop_
_entity.id
_entity.type
_entity.pdbx_description
1 polymer ?
#
loop_
_entity_poly.entity_id
_entity_poly.type
_entity_poly.pdbx_seq_one_letter_code
_entity_poly.pdbx_strand_id
1 'polypeptide(L)'
;MQRKIRELRYAIAMEKKFSKDEILERYLNIAYYGQGAYGVEAAARHYYSTKASKLTLPQAAMLAGLVQNPDSNNPVRNPSAALDRRDVVINRMVELKLISLDQAKKAKQAGFDESRVKKTRNGCVGTRYPFLCDYVRRTLVNTPSLGKTEDDRENMINRGGLIIQTAIDPKTQDLAQQKVSSVVGPRDPIISTMNMIQPGTGLIIAMAQSRPVMGNKPKKGQTYWNLAVDPAMGGIQGYQAGSTFKLFTLAAALEKGIPISKRFKAKSPLNFTGRHYTSCHGRERIWERWVVRNAVGHSKTIGMMEAAQFSVNTYFIQLELAAGMCRVTKMAERTGVKVGARIGQPPVDIVKEFQNKPSFTLGTVEVSPLSMAEAYATFAARGVHCNPIIVSQITTRSGKNLAVPDANCRRVVDKDVADGVNRILKSVVDKGTGKRAKIYDGRDIAGKTGTINSNEAVWFAGYTPEIAGVAMISVDNTKKPFIKRGAGYYRRSGVKSFRVPSTGVFLEGSGSGDAGMKIWKPVMQKYFQQIPRTGFSQPPRKIQIGKQVRVPSLSGLSVAAATRKLERLGFTVEKQYAYSDKVPKFGFMGWSPGPGSSISEFGTIYARYSNGRDPAVVAAEKDAKKKAQQQKKRQQNPIPPPPTCVPFCPPRR
;
A
#
# COMPACT_ATOMS: atom_id res chain seq x y z
N MET A 1 -32.53 -11.49 -51.26
CA MET A 1 -32.67 -10.21 -51.94
C MET A 1 -32.53 -9.00 -51.03
N GLN A 2 -33.26 -8.88 -49.92
CA GLN A 2 -33.19 -7.74 -48.98
C GLN A 2 -31.78 -7.43 -48.44
N ARG A 3 -30.94 -8.46 -48.11
CA ARG A 3 -29.56 -8.29 -47.67
C ARG A 3 -28.71 -7.57 -48.74
N LYS A 4 -28.81 -7.97 -50.00
CA LYS A 4 -28.06 -7.35 -51.11
C LYS A 4 -28.47 -5.92 -51.40
N ILE A 5 -29.75 -5.60 -51.27
CA ILE A 5 -30.25 -4.22 -51.41
C ILE A 5 -29.68 -3.35 -50.25
N ARG A 6 -29.61 -3.89 -49.05
CA ARG A 6 -29.04 -3.18 -47.88
C ARG A 6 -27.53 -2.95 -48.05
N GLU A 7 -26.79 -3.98 -48.49
CA GLU A 7 -25.36 -3.88 -48.82
C GLU A 7 -25.11 -2.79 -49.89
N LEU A 8 -25.92 -2.74 -50.96
CA LEU A 8 -25.81 -1.73 -52.00
C LEU A 8 -26.05 -0.31 -51.45
N ARG A 9 -27.08 -0.13 -50.63
CA ARG A 9 -27.35 1.19 -49.99
C ARG A 9 -26.18 1.65 -49.14
N TYR A 10 -25.55 0.75 -48.38
CA TYR A 10 -24.37 1.08 -47.58
C TYR A 10 -23.16 1.41 -48.46
N ALA A 11 -22.93 0.66 -49.54
CA ALA A 11 -21.84 0.92 -50.47
C ALA A 11 -21.96 2.32 -51.10
N ILE A 12 -23.15 2.68 -51.61
CA ILE A 12 -23.42 4.02 -52.16
C ILE A 12 -23.23 5.12 -51.11
N ALA A 13 -23.69 4.89 -49.87
CA ALA A 13 -23.52 5.85 -48.79
C ALA A 13 -22.04 6.03 -48.39
N MET A 14 -21.24 4.94 -48.42
CA MET A 14 -19.81 4.99 -48.19
C MET A 14 -19.06 5.76 -49.28
N GLU A 15 -19.35 5.49 -50.55
CA GLU A 15 -18.72 6.20 -51.68
C GLU A 15 -19.04 7.70 -51.69
N LYS A 16 -20.25 8.10 -51.24
CA LYS A 16 -20.61 9.50 -51.06
C LYS A 16 -19.86 10.20 -49.93
N LYS A 17 -19.42 9.43 -48.92
CA LYS A 17 -18.85 9.98 -47.68
C LYS A 17 -17.33 9.89 -47.62
N PHE A 18 -16.73 8.92 -48.27
CA PHE A 18 -15.31 8.60 -48.22
C PHE A 18 -14.71 8.45 -49.58
N SER A 19 -13.46 8.86 -49.77
CA SER A 19 -12.68 8.55 -50.98
C SER A 19 -12.44 7.04 -51.11
N LYS A 20 -12.08 6.60 -52.30
CA LYS A 20 -11.74 5.18 -52.55
C LYS A 20 -10.56 4.72 -51.69
N ASP A 21 -9.57 5.58 -51.49
CA ASP A 21 -8.42 5.29 -50.66
C ASP A 21 -8.81 5.14 -49.18
N GLU A 22 -9.69 5.99 -48.68
CA GLU A 22 -10.21 5.86 -47.31
C GLU A 22 -11.04 4.59 -47.13
N ILE A 23 -11.84 4.20 -48.13
CA ILE A 23 -12.63 2.96 -48.13
C ILE A 23 -11.67 1.76 -48.10
N LEU A 24 -10.64 1.76 -48.96
CA LEU A 24 -9.64 0.71 -49.02
C LEU A 24 -8.84 0.62 -47.71
N GLU A 25 -8.41 1.74 -47.18
CA GLU A 25 -7.71 1.77 -45.88
C GLU A 25 -8.56 1.16 -44.77
N ARG A 26 -9.84 1.55 -44.70
CA ARG A 26 -10.78 1.00 -43.71
C ARG A 26 -10.95 -0.50 -43.88
N TYR A 27 -11.14 -0.96 -45.12
CA TYR A 27 -11.25 -2.37 -45.43
C TYR A 27 -10.00 -3.16 -45.01
N LEU A 28 -8.81 -2.69 -45.41
CA LEU A 28 -7.54 -3.33 -45.07
C LEU A 28 -7.31 -3.41 -43.55
N ASN A 29 -7.85 -2.47 -42.77
CA ASN A 29 -7.71 -2.47 -41.32
C ASN A 29 -8.70 -3.41 -40.59
N ILE A 30 -9.83 -3.80 -41.22
CA ILE A 30 -10.84 -4.66 -40.58
C ILE A 30 -10.89 -6.09 -41.16
N ALA A 31 -10.31 -6.30 -42.32
CA ALA A 31 -10.34 -7.60 -42.99
C ALA A 31 -9.66 -8.68 -42.11
N TYR A 32 -10.28 -9.88 -42.09
CA TYR A 32 -9.71 -11.03 -41.42
C TYR A 32 -8.77 -11.79 -42.35
N TYR A 33 -7.54 -12.02 -41.92
CA TYR A 33 -6.48 -12.68 -42.68
C TYR A 33 -6.16 -14.09 -42.15
N GLY A 34 -7.01 -14.66 -41.30
CA GLY A 34 -6.74 -15.97 -40.67
C GLY A 34 -5.86 -15.87 -39.44
N GLN A 35 -5.77 -16.97 -38.68
CA GLN A 35 -4.92 -17.10 -37.45
C GLN A 35 -5.13 -16.00 -36.40
N GLY A 36 -6.32 -15.39 -36.36
CA GLY A 36 -6.63 -14.29 -35.47
C GLY A 36 -6.05 -12.92 -35.88
N ALA A 37 -5.50 -12.81 -37.10
CA ALA A 37 -4.99 -11.54 -37.64
C ALA A 37 -6.11 -10.74 -38.30
N TYR A 38 -6.56 -9.66 -37.66
CA TYR A 38 -7.46 -8.67 -38.21
C TYR A 38 -6.66 -7.42 -38.63
N GLY A 39 -6.82 -6.99 -39.84
CA GLY A 39 -6.09 -5.88 -40.45
C GLY A 39 -4.75 -6.30 -41.08
N VAL A 40 -4.37 -5.59 -42.15
CA VAL A 40 -3.18 -5.89 -42.98
C VAL A 40 -1.87 -5.75 -42.19
N GLU A 41 -1.77 -4.80 -41.27
CA GLU A 41 -0.57 -4.64 -40.43
C GLU A 41 -0.40 -5.83 -39.48
N ALA A 42 -1.49 -6.32 -38.87
CA ALA A 42 -1.46 -7.51 -38.04
C ALA A 42 -1.07 -8.76 -38.84
N ALA A 43 -1.60 -8.89 -40.05
CA ALA A 43 -1.28 -9.97 -40.97
C ALA A 43 0.19 -9.93 -41.42
N ALA A 44 0.71 -8.77 -41.82
CA ALA A 44 2.12 -8.59 -42.18
C ALA A 44 3.08 -8.99 -41.04
N ARG A 45 2.76 -8.58 -39.80
CA ARG A 45 3.52 -8.95 -38.62
C ARG A 45 3.42 -10.44 -38.29
N HIS A 46 2.22 -11.02 -38.45
CA HIS A 46 1.98 -12.44 -38.18
C HIS A 46 2.69 -13.34 -39.17
N TYR A 47 2.44 -13.16 -40.49
CA TYR A 47 2.92 -14.07 -41.52
C TYR A 47 4.38 -13.81 -41.93
N TYR A 48 4.85 -12.55 -41.82
CA TYR A 48 6.15 -12.15 -42.40
C TYR A 48 7.08 -11.44 -41.39
N SER A 49 6.66 -11.24 -40.14
CA SER A 49 7.44 -10.50 -39.15
C SER A 49 7.90 -9.12 -39.62
N THR A 50 7.06 -8.44 -40.43
CA THR A 50 7.35 -7.13 -41.03
C THR A 50 6.17 -6.16 -40.88
N LYS A 51 6.37 -4.89 -41.21
CA LYS A 51 5.28 -3.90 -41.29
C LYS A 51 4.54 -4.03 -42.65
N ALA A 52 3.25 -3.65 -42.71
CA ALA A 52 2.49 -3.62 -43.94
C ALA A 52 3.16 -2.76 -45.03
N SER A 53 3.72 -1.61 -44.67
CA SER A 53 4.46 -0.72 -45.58
C SER A 53 5.76 -1.28 -46.15
N LYS A 54 6.24 -2.43 -45.64
CA LYS A 54 7.48 -3.10 -46.06
C LYS A 54 7.21 -4.45 -46.73
N LEU A 55 5.95 -4.75 -47.06
CA LEU A 55 5.60 -5.96 -47.77
C LEU A 55 6.18 -5.93 -49.17
N THR A 56 6.79 -7.03 -49.61
CA THR A 56 7.19 -7.25 -50.98
C THR A 56 5.97 -7.60 -51.84
N LEU A 57 6.07 -7.48 -53.16
CA LEU A 57 5.00 -7.82 -54.09
C LEU A 57 4.40 -9.23 -53.83
N PRO A 58 5.20 -10.32 -53.73
CA PRO A 58 4.64 -11.64 -53.45
C PRO A 58 3.95 -11.73 -52.08
N GLN A 59 4.45 -11.01 -51.09
CA GLN A 59 3.85 -10.99 -49.74
C GLN A 59 2.50 -10.23 -49.76
N ALA A 60 2.44 -9.08 -50.42
CA ALA A 60 1.20 -8.31 -50.55
C ALA A 60 0.14 -9.07 -51.35
N ALA A 61 0.54 -9.71 -52.47
CA ALA A 61 -0.35 -10.55 -53.28
C ALA A 61 -0.87 -11.77 -52.49
N MET A 62 -0.04 -12.37 -51.67
CA MET A 62 -0.44 -13.47 -50.77
C MET A 62 -1.53 -13.02 -49.79
N LEU A 63 -1.33 -11.88 -49.11
CA LEU A 63 -2.33 -11.34 -48.18
C LEU A 63 -3.63 -10.96 -48.91
N ALA A 64 -3.55 -10.34 -50.08
CA ALA A 64 -4.72 -10.01 -50.89
C ALA A 64 -5.49 -11.28 -51.30
N GLY A 65 -4.79 -12.34 -51.66
CA GLY A 65 -5.39 -13.63 -51.99
C GLY A 65 -6.06 -14.32 -50.78
N LEU A 66 -5.46 -14.16 -49.63
CA LEU A 66 -5.90 -14.78 -48.39
C LEU A 66 -7.29 -14.28 -47.93
N VAL A 67 -7.60 -13.00 -48.11
CA VAL A 67 -8.87 -12.40 -47.65
C VAL A 67 -10.12 -13.07 -48.27
N GLN A 68 -10.02 -13.68 -49.43
CA GLN A 68 -11.17 -14.36 -50.05
C GLN A 68 -11.67 -15.55 -49.20
N ASN A 69 -10.76 -16.37 -48.66
CA ASN A 69 -11.05 -17.47 -47.74
C ASN A 69 -9.86 -17.69 -46.83
N PRO A 70 -9.81 -16.98 -45.68
CA PRO A 70 -8.66 -16.94 -44.80
C PRO A 70 -8.30 -18.29 -44.15
N ASP A 71 -9.23 -19.23 -44.08
CA ASP A 71 -8.98 -20.56 -43.52
C ASP A 71 -8.45 -21.54 -44.57
N SER A 72 -9.08 -21.59 -45.76
CA SER A 72 -8.69 -22.49 -46.86
C SER A 72 -7.38 -22.06 -47.53
N ASN A 73 -7.16 -20.74 -47.70
CA ASN A 73 -5.94 -20.18 -48.28
C ASN A 73 -4.84 -19.87 -47.26
N ASN A 74 -4.90 -20.47 -46.08
CA ASN A 74 -3.96 -20.20 -45.01
C ASN A 74 -2.55 -20.71 -45.31
N PRO A 75 -1.51 -19.88 -45.42
CA PRO A 75 -0.18 -20.31 -45.86
C PRO A 75 0.54 -21.20 -44.83
N VAL A 76 0.12 -21.18 -43.54
CA VAL A 76 0.66 -22.07 -42.48
C VAL A 76 -0.01 -23.44 -42.51
N ARG A 77 -1.30 -23.52 -42.89
CA ARG A 77 -2.07 -24.75 -42.92
C ARG A 77 -2.08 -25.43 -44.28
N ASN A 78 -2.21 -24.62 -45.32
CA ASN A 78 -2.38 -25.05 -46.73
C ASN A 78 -1.43 -24.23 -47.65
N PRO A 79 -0.10 -24.43 -47.55
CA PRO A 79 0.87 -23.62 -48.32
C PRO A 79 0.62 -23.60 -49.83
N SER A 80 0.29 -24.74 -50.44
CA SER A 80 0.03 -24.86 -51.87
C SER A 80 -1.17 -24.01 -52.26
N ALA A 81 -2.33 -24.18 -51.60
CA ALA A 81 -3.55 -23.40 -51.94
C ALA A 81 -3.32 -21.89 -51.74
N ALA A 82 -2.52 -21.50 -50.78
CA ALA A 82 -2.14 -20.10 -50.54
C ALA A 82 -1.30 -19.53 -51.70
N LEU A 83 -0.30 -20.31 -52.17
CA LEU A 83 0.53 -19.92 -53.30
C LEU A 83 -0.26 -19.86 -54.59
N ASP A 84 -1.14 -20.85 -54.88
CA ASP A 84 -2.02 -20.85 -56.04
C ASP A 84 -2.92 -19.61 -56.02
N ARG A 85 -3.51 -19.30 -54.90
CA ARG A 85 -4.35 -18.11 -54.74
C ARG A 85 -3.58 -16.79 -54.90
N ARG A 86 -2.35 -16.72 -54.38
CA ARG A 86 -1.44 -15.60 -54.63
C ARG A 86 -1.18 -15.40 -56.12
N ASP A 87 -0.92 -16.49 -56.83
CA ASP A 87 -0.60 -16.45 -58.24
C ASP A 87 -1.77 -15.96 -59.10
N VAL A 88 -3.02 -16.28 -58.70
CA VAL A 88 -4.24 -15.67 -59.29
C VAL A 88 -4.22 -14.15 -59.12
N VAL A 89 -3.85 -13.64 -57.91
CA VAL A 89 -3.75 -12.18 -57.68
C VAL A 89 -2.66 -11.57 -58.55
N ILE A 90 -1.49 -12.20 -58.65
CA ILE A 90 -0.37 -11.73 -59.49
C ILE A 90 -0.76 -11.70 -60.95
N ASN A 91 -1.43 -12.76 -61.49
CA ASN A 91 -1.94 -12.80 -62.85
C ASN A 91 -2.89 -11.63 -63.12
N ARG A 92 -3.83 -11.36 -62.18
CA ARG A 92 -4.76 -10.23 -62.34
C ARG A 92 -4.04 -8.88 -62.38
N MET A 93 -2.94 -8.72 -61.63
CA MET A 93 -2.14 -7.48 -61.68
C MET A 93 -1.44 -7.31 -63.04
N VAL A 94 -1.03 -8.41 -63.71
CA VAL A 94 -0.47 -8.36 -65.06
C VAL A 94 -1.56 -7.98 -66.07
N GLU A 95 -2.74 -8.64 -66.04
CA GLU A 95 -3.87 -8.32 -66.91
C GLU A 95 -4.26 -6.83 -66.79
N LEU A 96 -4.22 -6.28 -65.59
CA LEU A 96 -4.50 -4.86 -65.33
C LEU A 96 -3.30 -3.94 -65.63
N LYS A 97 -2.19 -4.47 -66.20
CA LYS A 97 -0.95 -3.73 -66.51
C LYS A 97 -0.33 -3.00 -65.32
N LEU A 98 -0.56 -3.48 -64.06
CA LEU A 98 -0.01 -2.92 -62.85
C LEU A 98 1.44 -3.39 -62.59
N ILE A 99 1.81 -4.56 -63.14
CA ILE A 99 3.17 -5.13 -63.07
C ILE A 99 3.53 -5.74 -64.42
N SER A 100 4.84 -5.85 -64.69
CA SER A 100 5.34 -6.53 -65.90
C SER A 100 5.29 -8.07 -65.75
N LEU A 101 5.36 -8.79 -66.88
CA LEU A 101 5.48 -10.26 -66.92
C LEU A 101 6.71 -10.75 -66.16
N ASP A 102 7.84 -10.04 -66.23
CA ASP A 102 9.08 -10.39 -65.51
C ASP A 102 8.93 -10.22 -64.00
N GLN A 103 8.26 -9.12 -63.58
CA GLN A 103 7.93 -8.94 -62.17
C GLN A 103 7.03 -10.03 -61.63
N ALA A 104 6.03 -10.44 -62.41
CA ALA A 104 5.12 -11.53 -62.06
C ALA A 104 5.87 -12.86 -61.94
N LYS A 105 6.74 -13.17 -62.92
CA LYS A 105 7.54 -14.40 -62.94
C LYS A 105 8.41 -14.47 -61.69
N LYS A 106 9.15 -13.39 -61.34
CA LYS A 106 9.95 -13.31 -60.14
C LYS A 106 9.10 -13.44 -58.85
N ALA A 107 7.95 -12.78 -58.79
CA ALA A 107 7.08 -12.84 -57.62
C ALA A 107 6.51 -14.24 -57.34
N LYS A 108 6.17 -15.00 -58.40
CA LYS A 108 5.67 -16.38 -58.28
C LYS A 108 6.76 -17.37 -57.83
N GLN A 109 8.03 -17.10 -58.07
CA GLN A 109 9.12 -17.95 -57.61
C GLN A 109 9.34 -17.86 -56.07
N ALA A 110 8.83 -16.80 -55.41
CA ALA A 110 8.97 -16.66 -53.96
C ALA A 110 8.09 -17.67 -53.23
N GLY A 111 8.70 -18.48 -52.39
CA GLY A 111 8.02 -19.39 -51.43
C GLY A 111 7.45 -18.66 -50.23
N PHE A 112 6.74 -19.41 -49.40
CA PHE A 112 6.30 -18.96 -48.09
C PHE A 112 7.29 -19.47 -47.04
N ASP A 113 7.89 -18.57 -46.26
CA ASP A 113 8.83 -18.88 -45.19
C ASP A 113 8.09 -18.97 -43.84
N GLU A 114 7.76 -20.18 -43.42
CA GLU A 114 7.04 -20.47 -42.17
C GLU A 114 7.84 -20.05 -40.93
N SER A 115 9.17 -19.99 -41.00
CA SER A 115 10.02 -19.60 -39.86
C SER A 115 9.79 -18.15 -39.42
N ARG A 116 9.25 -17.32 -40.32
CA ARG A 116 8.92 -15.91 -40.07
C ARG A 116 7.55 -15.73 -39.40
N VAL A 117 6.75 -16.80 -39.30
CA VAL A 117 5.39 -16.71 -38.71
C VAL A 117 5.51 -16.50 -37.20
N LYS A 118 4.94 -15.40 -36.74
CA LYS A 118 4.83 -15.09 -35.33
C LYS A 118 3.37 -15.04 -34.92
N LYS A 119 2.99 -15.79 -33.89
CA LYS A 119 1.63 -15.67 -33.33
C LYS A 119 1.39 -14.22 -32.90
N THR A 120 0.45 -13.57 -33.55
CA THR A 120 -0.03 -12.26 -33.14
C THR A 120 -0.72 -12.41 -31.80
N ARG A 121 -0.17 -11.80 -30.77
CA ARG A 121 -0.76 -11.86 -29.44
C ARG A 121 -1.82 -10.76 -29.35
N ASN A 122 -3.09 -11.16 -29.34
CA ASN A 122 -4.21 -10.25 -29.12
C ASN A 122 -4.49 -10.11 -27.61
N GLY A 123 -4.88 -8.92 -27.21
CA GLY A 123 -5.18 -8.59 -25.82
C GLY A 123 -3.94 -8.50 -24.94
N CYS A 124 -4.15 -8.56 -23.63
CA CYS A 124 -3.09 -8.35 -22.63
C CYS A 124 -2.20 -9.57 -22.38
N VAL A 125 -2.69 -10.77 -22.71
CA VAL A 125 -1.92 -12.02 -22.55
C VAL A 125 -0.68 -11.99 -23.43
N GLY A 126 0.50 -12.10 -22.83
CA GLY A 126 1.77 -12.12 -23.55
C GLY A 126 2.33 -10.74 -23.93
N THR A 127 1.74 -9.65 -23.47
CA THR A 127 2.40 -8.35 -23.44
C THR A 127 3.51 -8.34 -22.39
N ARG A 128 4.41 -7.36 -22.45
CA ARG A 128 5.49 -7.20 -21.46
C ARG A 128 4.95 -6.99 -20.04
N TYR A 129 3.81 -6.28 -19.92
CA TYR A 129 3.17 -5.92 -18.66
C TYR A 129 1.68 -6.30 -18.67
N PRO A 130 1.33 -7.59 -18.63
CA PRO A 130 -0.04 -8.05 -18.88
C PRO A 130 -1.06 -7.52 -17.87
N PHE A 131 -0.69 -7.40 -16.61
CA PHE A 131 -1.57 -6.90 -15.55
C PHE A 131 -1.78 -5.38 -15.60
N LEU A 132 -0.76 -4.63 -16.05
CA LEU A 132 -0.92 -3.21 -16.37
C LEU A 132 -1.85 -3.02 -17.58
N CYS A 133 -1.66 -3.81 -18.63
CA CYS A 133 -2.54 -3.81 -19.80
C CYS A 133 -4.01 -4.11 -19.41
N ASP A 134 -4.26 -5.11 -18.57
CA ASP A 134 -5.62 -5.43 -18.10
C ASP A 134 -6.20 -4.31 -17.24
N TYR A 135 -5.40 -3.72 -16.37
CA TYR A 135 -5.82 -2.58 -15.57
C TYR A 135 -6.18 -1.37 -16.45
N VAL A 136 -5.36 -1.05 -17.46
CA VAL A 136 -5.67 0.00 -18.46
C VAL A 136 -6.97 -0.31 -19.16
N ARG A 137 -7.15 -1.55 -19.68
CA ARG A 137 -8.37 -1.94 -20.37
C ARG A 137 -9.61 -1.76 -19.49
N ARG A 138 -9.59 -2.22 -18.25
CA ARG A 138 -10.68 -2.04 -17.28
C ARG A 138 -10.94 -0.55 -16.98
N THR A 139 -9.89 0.25 -16.85
CA THR A 139 -10.01 1.71 -16.70
C THR A 139 -10.73 2.32 -17.89
N LEU A 140 -10.36 1.95 -19.13
CA LEU A 140 -10.98 2.48 -20.33
C LEU A 140 -12.45 2.06 -20.49
N VAL A 141 -12.80 0.82 -20.15
CA VAL A 141 -14.20 0.35 -20.16
C VAL A 141 -15.08 1.18 -19.20
N ASN A 142 -14.49 1.72 -18.13
CA ASN A 142 -15.17 2.61 -17.19
C ASN A 142 -15.00 4.12 -17.49
N THR A 143 -14.47 4.48 -18.68
CA THR A 143 -14.19 5.88 -19.07
C THR A 143 -15.31 6.43 -19.95
N PRO A 144 -16.19 7.35 -19.45
CA PRO A 144 -17.38 7.82 -20.19
C PRO A 144 -17.07 8.53 -21.51
N SER A 145 -15.89 9.15 -21.65
CA SER A 145 -15.50 9.84 -22.89
C SER A 145 -15.34 8.91 -24.10
N LEU A 146 -15.27 7.59 -23.87
CA LEU A 146 -15.15 6.58 -24.92
C LEU A 146 -16.50 6.06 -25.43
N GLY A 147 -17.61 6.31 -24.74
CA GLY A 147 -18.94 5.90 -25.16
C GLY A 147 -19.98 5.97 -24.04
N LYS A 148 -21.26 6.07 -24.42
CA LYS A 148 -22.38 6.17 -23.48
C LYS A 148 -22.62 4.85 -22.75
N THR A 149 -22.60 3.73 -23.48
CA THR A 149 -22.78 2.39 -22.95
C THR A 149 -21.45 1.67 -22.78
N GLU A 150 -21.42 0.57 -22.04
CA GLU A 150 -20.25 -0.30 -21.92
C GLU A 150 -19.84 -0.87 -23.28
N ASP A 151 -20.82 -1.32 -24.08
CA ASP A 151 -20.60 -1.83 -25.45
C ASP A 151 -19.98 -0.77 -26.36
N ASP A 152 -20.43 0.49 -26.29
CA ASP A 152 -19.82 1.59 -27.06
C ASP A 152 -18.35 1.78 -26.69
N ARG A 153 -18.04 1.74 -25.38
CA ARG A 153 -16.67 1.87 -24.88
C ARG A 153 -15.80 0.69 -25.29
N GLU A 154 -16.30 -0.54 -25.19
CA GLU A 154 -15.58 -1.72 -25.67
C GLU A 154 -15.35 -1.67 -27.19
N ASN A 155 -16.33 -1.26 -27.95
CA ASN A 155 -16.19 -1.06 -29.40
C ASN A 155 -15.14 0.01 -29.74
N MET A 156 -15.12 1.13 -28.99
CA MET A 156 -14.11 2.17 -29.16
C MET A 156 -12.71 1.66 -28.83
N ILE A 157 -12.54 0.89 -27.74
CA ILE A 157 -11.26 0.29 -27.36
C ILE A 157 -10.77 -0.71 -28.41
N ASN A 158 -11.66 -1.55 -28.93
CA ASN A 158 -11.29 -2.65 -29.82
C ASN A 158 -11.12 -2.20 -31.29
N ARG A 159 -11.82 -1.13 -31.73
CA ARG A 159 -11.91 -0.71 -33.14
C ARG A 159 -11.52 0.74 -33.38
N GLY A 160 -11.45 1.57 -32.36
CA GLY A 160 -11.23 3.02 -32.47
C GLY A 160 -9.79 3.43 -32.82
N GLY A 161 -8.85 2.50 -32.85
CA GLY A 161 -7.44 2.80 -33.14
C GLY A 161 -6.83 3.80 -32.15
N LEU A 162 -7.19 3.67 -30.86
CA LEU A 162 -6.74 4.56 -29.80
C LEU A 162 -5.26 4.37 -29.50
N ILE A 163 -4.57 5.48 -29.24
CA ILE A 163 -3.22 5.51 -28.66
C ILE A 163 -3.40 5.89 -27.19
N ILE A 164 -3.02 4.98 -26.30
CA ILE A 164 -3.15 5.15 -24.86
C ILE A 164 -1.77 5.36 -24.25
N GLN A 165 -1.52 6.53 -23.67
CA GLN A 165 -0.33 6.79 -22.89
C GLN A 165 -0.63 6.55 -21.41
N THR A 166 0.33 5.96 -20.72
CA THR A 166 0.23 5.67 -19.28
C THR A 166 1.28 6.46 -18.49
N ALA A 167 1.02 6.67 -17.20
CA ALA A 167 1.96 7.29 -16.30
C ALA A 167 3.08 6.35 -15.82
N ILE A 168 3.04 5.08 -16.24
CA ILE A 168 4.05 4.08 -15.87
C ILE A 168 5.43 4.53 -16.33
N ASP A 169 6.38 4.55 -15.39
CA ASP A 169 7.80 4.65 -15.71
C ASP A 169 8.37 3.26 -16.03
N PRO A 170 8.72 2.96 -17.30
CA PRO A 170 9.16 1.63 -17.70
C PRO A 170 10.39 1.15 -16.94
N LYS A 171 11.33 2.04 -16.63
CA LYS A 171 12.56 1.69 -15.88
C LYS A 171 12.25 1.29 -14.44
N THR A 172 11.38 2.05 -13.79
CA THR A 172 10.93 1.76 -12.44
C THR A 172 10.02 0.53 -12.39
N GLN A 173 9.15 0.35 -13.39
CA GLN A 173 8.30 -0.84 -13.52
C GLN A 173 9.13 -2.12 -13.67
N ASP A 174 10.15 -2.12 -14.54
CA ASP A 174 11.04 -3.26 -14.73
C ASP A 174 11.82 -3.57 -13.45
N LEU A 175 12.33 -2.55 -12.79
CA LEU A 175 13.06 -2.73 -11.53
C LEU A 175 12.14 -3.26 -10.42
N ALA A 176 10.90 -2.73 -10.31
CA ALA A 176 9.92 -3.22 -9.34
C ALA A 176 9.59 -4.70 -9.61
N GLN A 177 9.35 -5.05 -10.88
CA GLN A 177 9.12 -6.44 -11.29
C GLN A 177 10.31 -7.34 -10.99
N GLN A 178 11.53 -6.89 -11.30
CA GLN A 178 12.76 -7.62 -11.00
C GLN A 178 12.92 -7.86 -9.50
N LYS A 179 12.74 -6.83 -8.66
CA LYS A 179 12.91 -6.95 -7.20
C LYS A 179 11.83 -7.83 -6.57
N VAL A 180 10.59 -7.71 -7.00
CA VAL A 180 9.51 -8.59 -6.57
C VAL A 180 9.84 -10.05 -6.92
N SER A 181 10.24 -10.32 -8.17
CA SER A 181 10.55 -11.67 -8.67
C SER A 181 11.84 -12.26 -8.09
N SER A 182 12.82 -11.42 -7.73
CA SER A 182 14.07 -11.88 -7.10
C SER A 182 13.88 -12.32 -5.64
N VAL A 183 12.82 -11.87 -4.99
CA VAL A 183 12.47 -12.29 -3.62
C VAL A 183 11.51 -13.47 -3.64
N VAL A 184 10.50 -13.44 -4.51
CA VAL A 184 9.46 -14.46 -4.62
C VAL A 184 9.26 -14.83 -6.07
N GLY A 185 9.54 -16.09 -6.42
CA GLY A 185 9.33 -16.59 -7.77
C GLY A 185 7.86 -16.94 -8.06
N PRO A 186 7.50 -17.09 -9.34
CA PRO A 186 6.10 -17.23 -9.77
C PRO A 186 5.43 -18.53 -9.32
N ARG A 187 6.20 -19.56 -9.01
CA ARG A 187 5.69 -20.86 -8.55
C ARG A 187 5.70 -21.04 -7.03
N ASP A 188 6.31 -20.10 -6.31
CA ASP A 188 6.42 -20.20 -4.85
C ASP A 188 5.05 -20.20 -4.14
N PRO A 189 4.97 -20.79 -2.94
CA PRO A 189 3.74 -20.83 -2.16
C PRO A 189 3.47 -19.53 -1.40
N ILE A 190 4.14 -18.46 -1.78
CA ILE A 190 3.97 -17.10 -1.29
C ILE A 190 3.86 -16.15 -2.47
N ILE A 191 3.42 -14.96 -2.22
CA ILE A 191 3.26 -13.90 -3.21
C ILE A 191 3.87 -12.60 -2.71
N SER A 192 4.33 -11.76 -3.62
CA SER A 192 4.82 -10.42 -3.31
C SER A 192 4.36 -9.42 -4.35
N THR A 193 4.24 -8.15 -3.92
CA THR A 193 3.85 -7.02 -4.77
C THR A 193 4.66 -5.78 -4.44
N MET A 194 4.77 -4.86 -5.41
CA MET A 194 5.28 -3.50 -5.23
C MET A 194 4.43 -2.54 -6.06
N ASN A 195 3.86 -1.51 -5.41
CA ASN A 195 2.99 -0.54 -6.03
C ASN A 195 3.46 0.87 -5.70
N MET A 196 3.43 1.77 -6.67
CA MET A 196 3.91 3.15 -6.51
C MET A 196 2.89 4.14 -7.09
N ILE A 197 2.52 5.14 -6.30
CA ILE A 197 1.59 6.21 -6.68
C ILE A 197 2.25 7.57 -6.43
N GLN A 198 2.10 8.48 -7.36
CA GLN A 198 2.52 9.87 -7.21
C GLN A 198 1.49 10.65 -6.38
N PRO A 199 1.88 11.19 -5.20
CA PRO A 199 1.01 11.98 -4.36
C PRO A 199 0.48 13.23 -5.05
N GLY A 200 -0.79 13.59 -4.77
CA GLY A 200 -1.42 14.80 -5.32
C GLY A 200 -1.83 14.71 -6.79
N THR A 201 -1.54 13.59 -7.46
CA THR A 201 -1.95 13.35 -8.86
C THR A 201 -2.71 12.04 -9.04
N GLY A 202 -2.51 11.06 -8.17
CA GLY A 202 -3.05 9.71 -8.30
C GLY A 202 -2.37 8.83 -9.36
N LEU A 203 -1.34 9.33 -10.05
CA LEU A 203 -0.68 8.60 -11.13
C LEU A 203 0.03 7.35 -10.62
N ILE A 204 -0.31 6.20 -11.19
CA ILE A 204 0.36 4.92 -10.92
C ILE A 204 1.68 4.89 -11.70
N ILE A 205 2.80 4.89 -10.99
CA ILE A 205 4.15 4.91 -11.56
C ILE A 205 4.67 3.50 -11.82
N ALA A 206 4.34 2.55 -10.92
CA ALA A 206 4.67 1.14 -11.07
C ALA A 206 3.67 0.26 -10.34
N MET A 207 3.41 -0.94 -10.89
CA MET A 207 2.59 -1.99 -10.27
C MET A 207 3.17 -3.36 -10.68
N ALA A 208 3.78 -4.06 -9.73
CA ALA A 208 4.47 -5.32 -9.95
C ALA A 208 4.00 -6.41 -8.99
N GLN A 209 4.03 -7.67 -9.47
CA GLN A 209 3.66 -8.83 -8.68
C GLN A 209 4.55 -10.04 -8.99
N SER A 210 4.71 -10.97 -8.04
CA SER A 210 5.58 -12.14 -8.18
C SER A 210 5.14 -13.16 -9.24
N ARG A 211 3.91 -13.06 -9.76
CA ARG A 211 3.40 -13.87 -10.86
C ARG A 211 3.18 -13.01 -12.10
N PRO A 212 4.25 -12.67 -12.84
CA PRO A 212 4.18 -11.65 -13.89
C PRO A 212 3.51 -12.13 -15.19
N VAL A 213 3.32 -13.43 -15.36
CA VAL A 213 2.77 -14.01 -16.60
C VAL A 213 1.27 -14.28 -16.45
N MET A 214 0.48 -13.67 -17.32
CA MET A 214 -0.96 -13.90 -17.40
C MET A 214 -1.25 -15.20 -18.16
N GLY A 215 -2.13 -16.06 -17.59
CA GLY A 215 -2.53 -17.30 -18.21
C GLY A 215 -3.14 -18.31 -17.24
N ASN A 216 -3.53 -19.47 -17.77
CA ASN A 216 -4.27 -20.52 -17.07
C ASN A 216 -3.40 -21.72 -16.62
N LYS A 217 -2.08 -21.59 -16.58
CA LYS A 217 -1.16 -22.67 -16.19
C LYS A 217 -0.54 -22.39 -14.81
N PRO A 218 -1.27 -22.60 -13.68
CA PRO A 218 -0.79 -22.25 -12.34
C PRO A 218 0.44 -23.08 -11.92
N LYS A 219 0.61 -24.30 -12.44
CA LYS A 219 1.85 -25.08 -12.26
C LYS A 219 3.09 -24.42 -12.87
N LYS A 220 2.90 -23.54 -13.87
CA LYS A 220 3.96 -22.71 -14.47
C LYS A 220 4.05 -21.32 -13.83
N GLY A 221 3.30 -21.03 -12.76
CA GLY A 221 3.26 -19.75 -12.08
C GLY A 221 2.42 -18.69 -12.79
N GLN A 222 1.55 -19.09 -13.74
CA GLN A 222 0.64 -18.17 -14.40
C GLN A 222 -0.62 -17.93 -13.57
N THR A 223 -1.22 -16.75 -13.75
CA THR A 223 -2.51 -16.39 -13.16
C THR A 223 -3.22 -15.36 -14.05
N TYR A 224 -4.54 -15.26 -13.95
CA TYR A 224 -5.30 -14.12 -14.50
C TYR A 224 -5.55 -13.03 -13.46
N TRP A 225 -5.24 -13.29 -12.18
CA TRP A 225 -5.49 -12.35 -11.09
C TRP A 225 -4.38 -11.30 -10.99
N ASN A 226 -4.78 -10.04 -10.96
CA ASN A 226 -3.91 -8.95 -10.56
C ASN A 226 -3.84 -8.91 -9.03
N LEU A 227 -2.73 -9.38 -8.45
CA LEU A 227 -2.54 -9.52 -7.00
C LEU A 227 -2.37 -8.17 -6.28
N ALA A 228 -2.28 -7.08 -7.02
CA ALA A 228 -2.07 -5.74 -6.48
C ALA A 228 -3.36 -4.94 -6.27
N VAL A 229 -4.49 -5.35 -6.88
CA VAL A 229 -5.72 -4.57 -6.97
C VAL A 229 -6.92 -5.29 -6.37
N ASP A 230 -8.03 -4.58 -6.18
CA ASP A 230 -9.31 -5.12 -5.74
C ASP A 230 -10.02 -5.92 -6.85
N PRO A 231 -11.07 -6.71 -6.51
CA PRO A 231 -11.77 -7.55 -7.47
C PRO A 231 -12.41 -6.79 -8.64
N ALA A 232 -12.87 -5.54 -8.44
CA ALA A 232 -13.45 -4.74 -9.51
C ALA A 232 -12.45 -4.43 -10.62
N MET A 233 -11.16 -4.36 -10.25
CA MET A 233 -10.06 -4.14 -11.19
C MET A 233 -9.31 -5.43 -11.59
N GLY A 234 -9.96 -6.61 -11.44
CA GLY A 234 -9.40 -7.91 -11.83
C GLY A 234 -8.50 -8.55 -10.77
N GLY A 235 -8.57 -8.08 -9.55
CA GLY A 235 -7.80 -8.59 -8.43
C GLY A 235 -8.52 -9.64 -7.59
N ILE A 236 -7.98 -9.89 -6.43
CA ILE A 236 -8.49 -10.81 -5.42
C ILE A 236 -9.00 -10.04 -4.19
N GLN A 237 -9.60 -10.76 -3.23
CA GLN A 237 -10.14 -10.18 -1.99
C GLN A 237 -9.12 -9.32 -1.21
N GLY A 238 -7.82 -9.50 -1.42
CA GLY A 238 -6.77 -8.72 -0.77
C GLY A 238 -6.09 -9.48 0.36
N TYR A 239 -5.43 -8.72 1.24
CA TYR A 239 -4.59 -9.27 2.30
C TYR A 239 -4.75 -8.41 3.55
N GLN A 240 -4.72 -9.05 4.73
CA GLN A 240 -4.75 -8.30 5.97
C GLN A 240 -3.54 -7.37 6.07
N ALA A 241 -3.82 -6.09 6.32
CA ALA A 241 -2.80 -5.04 6.28
C ALA A 241 -1.94 -4.94 7.55
N GLY A 242 -2.39 -5.53 8.66
CA GLY A 242 -1.69 -5.47 9.92
C GLY A 242 -1.50 -4.03 10.41
N SER A 243 -0.41 -3.80 11.11
CA SER A 243 -0.10 -2.50 11.75
C SER A 243 0.06 -1.30 10.81
N THR A 244 -0.05 -1.47 9.47
CA THR A 244 -0.13 -0.32 8.56
C THR A 244 -1.41 0.48 8.77
N PHE A 245 -2.48 -0.12 9.30
CA PHE A 245 -3.75 0.53 9.64
C PHE A 245 -3.65 1.54 10.79
N LYS A 246 -2.61 1.48 11.59
CA LYS A 246 -2.34 2.46 12.66
C LYS A 246 -2.23 3.90 12.13
N LEU A 247 -1.93 4.08 10.85
CA LEU A 247 -2.01 5.36 10.14
C LEU A 247 -3.36 6.05 10.35
N PHE A 248 -4.47 5.32 10.15
CA PHE A 248 -5.82 5.88 10.23
C PHE A 248 -6.19 6.28 11.66
N THR A 249 -5.75 5.49 12.64
CA THR A 249 -5.93 5.80 14.06
C THR A 249 -5.15 7.05 14.46
N LEU A 250 -3.90 7.22 13.99
CA LEU A 250 -3.11 8.44 14.21
C LEU A 250 -3.84 9.65 13.65
N ALA A 251 -4.23 9.60 12.38
CA ALA A 251 -4.89 10.71 11.70
C ALA A 251 -6.22 11.09 12.37
N ALA A 252 -7.07 10.11 12.67
CA ALA A 252 -8.36 10.31 13.35
C ALA A 252 -8.19 10.90 14.75
N ALA A 253 -7.16 10.49 15.49
CA ALA A 253 -6.86 11.03 16.81
C ALA A 253 -6.39 12.50 16.73
N LEU A 254 -5.46 12.81 15.81
CA LEU A 254 -4.98 14.18 15.61
C LEU A 254 -6.12 15.11 15.12
N GLU A 255 -6.97 14.63 14.23
CA GLU A 255 -8.16 15.37 13.76
C GLU A 255 -9.17 15.65 14.87
N LYS A 256 -9.32 14.73 15.83
CA LYS A 256 -10.12 14.94 17.04
C LYS A 256 -9.51 15.99 17.98
N GLY A 257 -8.24 16.38 17.77
CA GLY A 257 -7.49 17.27 18.64
C GLY A 257 -6.63 16.56 19.68
N ILE A 258 -6.57 15.21 19.67
CA ILE A 258 -5.68 14.44 20.56
C ILE A 258 -4.23 14.66 20.09
N PRO A 259 -3.36 15.32 20.87
CA PRO A 259 -2.04 15.74 20.41
C PRO A 259 -1.04 14.59 20.33
N ILE A 260 0.06 14.83 19.59
CA ILE A 260 1.20 13.89 19.52
C ILE A 260 1.78 13.60 20.92
N SER A 261 1.71 14.57 21.83
CA SER A 261 2.17 14.42 23.22
C SER A 261 1.32 13.48 24.08
N LYS A 262 0.15 13.02 23.61
CA LYS A 262 -0.73 12.12 24.39
C LYS A 262 -0.01 10.84 24.79
N ARG A 263 -0.09 10.52 26.06
CA ARG A 263 0.55 9.35 26.66
C ARG A 263 -0.51 8.35 27.16
N PHE A 264 -0.20 7.07 27.06
CA PHE A 264 -0.95 5.98 27.67
C PHE A 264 0.00 4.96 28.30
N LYS A 265 -0.47 4.28 29.36
CA LYS A 265 0.23 3.14 29.93
C LYS A 265 0.09 1.94 28.98
N ALA A 266 1.19 1.54 28.37
CA ALA A 266 1.24 0.49 27.34
C ALA A 266 1.51 -0.90 27.94
N LYS A 267 0.77 -1.27 29.00
CA LYS A 267 0.90 -2.59 29.66
C LYS A 267 0.66 -3.72 28.64
N SER A 268 1.44 -4.79 28.74
CA SER A 268 1.28 -5.99 27.92
C SER A 268 1.43 -7.26 28.80
N PRO A 269 0.41 -8.13 28.88
CA PRO A 269 -0.92 -8.02 28.24
C PRO A 269 -1.79 -6.92 28.85
N LEU A 270 -2.76 -6.41 28.06
CA LEU A 270 -3.78 -5.47 28.53
C LEU A 270 -5.17 -6.00 28.15
N ASN A 271 -6.06 -6.07 29.14
CA ASN A 271 -7.46 -6.48 28.92
C ASN A 271 -8.32 -5.27 28.53
N PHE A 272 -9.04 -5.38 27.44
CA PHE A 272 -9.97 -4.38 26.92
C PHE A 272 -11.44 -4.75 27.12
N THR A 273 -11.74 -5.93 27.66
CA THR A 273 -13.12 -6.36 28.00
C THR A 273 -13.78 -5.34 28.89
N GLY A 274 -15.01 -4.97 28.59
CA GLY A 274 -15.80 -4.00 29.33
C GLY A 274 -15.49 -2.53 29.04
N ARG A 275 -14.46 -2.22 28.26
CA ARG A 275 -14.16 -0.84 27.87
C ARG A 275 -15.19 -0.32 26.87
N HIS A 276 -15.44 0.99 26.95
CA HIS A 276 -16.35 1.69 26.06
C HIS A 276 -15.60 2.34 24.90
N TYR A 277 -16.29 2.47 23.76
CA TYR A 277 -15.85 3.22 22.59
C TYR A 277 -17.05 3.92 21.92
N THR A 278 -16.79 4.81 20.98
CA THR A 278 -17.83 5.51 20.20
C THR A 278 -17.84 4.95 18.79
N SER A 279 -18.93 4.28 18.39
CA SER A 279 -19.25 3.90 17.00
C SER A 279 -20.00 5.04 16.29
N CYS A 280 -20.42 4.83 15.03
CA CYS A 280 -21.31 5.77 14.34
C CYS A 280 -22.74 5.77 14.90
N HIS A 281 -23.11 4.74 15.66
CA HIS A 281 -24.43 4.60 16.31
C HIS A 281 -24.45 5.09 17.76
N GLY A 282 -23.30 5.49 18.30
CA GLY A 282 -23.20 5.99 19.67
C GLY A 282 -22.19 5.24 20.52
N ARG A 283 -22.41 5.27 21.85
CA ARG A 283 -21.51 4.65 22.81
C ARG A 283 -21.78 3.16 22.93
N GLU A 284 -20.75 2.37 22.70
CA GLU A 284 -20.78 0.90 22.76
C GLU A 284 -19.78 0.35 23.78
N ARG A 285 -19.84 -0.94 24.06
CA ARG A 285 -18.97 -1.64 25.00
C ARG A 285 -18.39 -2.90 24.35
N ILE A 286 -17.15 -3.22 24.68
CA ILE A 286 -16.50 -4.48 24.31
C ILE A 286 -16.98 -5.57 25.26
N TRP A 287 -17.85 -6.45 24.78
CA TRP A 287 -18.46 -7.52 25.58
C TRP A 287 -17.59 -8.78 25.64
N GLU A 288 -16.98 -9.13 24.52
CA GLU A 288 -16.13 -10.32 24.41
C GLU A 288 -14.84 -10.18 25.20
N ARG A 289 -14.34 -11.32 25.70
CA ARG A 289 -13.02 -11.36 26.36
C ARG A 289 -11.93 -11.00 25.37
N TRP A 290 -11.32 -9.84 25.53
CA TRP A 290 -10.31 -9.34 24.61
C TRP A 290 -9.05 -8.86 25.33
N VAL A 291 -7.99 -9.69 25.22
CA VAL A 291 -6.67 -9.43 25.82
C VAL A 291 -5.66 -9.23 24.70
N VAL A 292 -5.05 -8.05 24.65
CA VAL A 292 -4.09 -7.68 23.59
C VAL A 292 -2.67 -7.71 24.15
N ARG A 293 -1.74 -8.23 23.34
CA ARG A 293 -0.32 -8.27 23.63
C ARG A 293 0.46 -7.40 22.62
N ASN A 294 1.59 -6.85 23.07
CA ASN A 294 2.56 -6.18 22.22
C ASN A 294 3.57 -7.20 21.69
N ALA A 295 4.11 -6.95 20.49
CA ALA A 295 5.17 -7.79 19.92
C ALA A 295 6.49 -7.67 20.73
N VAL A 296 6.74 -6.48 21.30
CA VAL A 296 7.85 -6.21 22.23
C VAL A 296 7.24 -5.83 23.57
N GLY A 297 7.79 -6.35 24.68
CA GLY A 297 7.29 -6.08 26.02
C GLY A 297 7.44 -4.60 26.39
N HIS A 298 6.33 -3.88 26.46
CA HIS A 298 6.26 -2.53 27.02
C HIS A 298 5.33 -2.56 28.24
N SER A 299 5.76 -1.94 29.33
CA SER A 299 4.92 -1.74 30.54
C SER A 299 4.92 -0.29 31.01
N LYS A 300 5.65 0.59 30.29
CA LYS A 300 5.81 2.01 30.62
C LYS A 300 4.65 2.86 30.07
N THR A 301 4.50 4.06 30.60
CA THR A 301 3.69 5.12 29.99
C THR A 301 4.50 5.75 28.87
N ILE A 302 4.02 5.60 27.62
CA ILE A 302 4.70 6.06 26.41
C ILE A 302 3.86 7.08 25.65
N GLY A 303 4.51 7.90 24.83
CA GLY A 303 3.84 8.85 23.94
C GLY A 303 3.54 8.27 22.57
N MET A 304 2.79 9.02 21.75
CA MET A 304 2.34 8.61 20.41
C MET A 304 3.51 8.32 19.46
N MET A 305 4.59 9.12 19.52
CA MET A 305 5.80 8.91 18.71
C MET A 305 6.44 7.55 19.01
N GLU A 306 6.72 7.27 20.27
CA GLU A 306 7.35 6.02 20.71
C GLU A 306 6.45 4.81 20.41
N ALA A 307 5.13 4.96 20.63
CA ALA A 307 4.16 3.93 20.31
C ALA A 307 4.13 3.59 18.81
N ALA A 308 4.26 4.59 17.95
CA ALA A 308 4.35 4.40 16.50
C ALA A 308 5.67 3.76 16.08
N GLN A 309 6.81 4.23 16.64
CA GLN A 309 8.16 3.68 16.38
C GLN A 309 8.21 2.17 16.62
N PHE A 310 7.66 1.70 17.75
CA PHE A 310 7.67 0.29 18.14
C PHE A 310 6.35 -0.44 17.84
N SER A 311 5.42 0.23 17.16
CA SER A 311 4.14 -0.37 16.72
C SER A 311 3.33 -1.00 17.87
N VAL A 312 3.26 -0.33 19.03
CA VAL A 312 2.73 -0.85 20.30
C VAL A 312 1.21 -1.02 20.24
N ASN A 313 0.73 -2.25 20.19
CA ASN A 313 -0.69 -2.58 20.00
C ASN A 313 -1.58 -1.99 21.10
N THR A 314 -1.20 -2.19 22.37
CA THR A 314 -2.02 -1.76 23.51
C THR A 314 -2.14 -0.23 23.61
N TYR A 315 -1.17 0.53 23.10
CA TYR A 315 -1.28 1.98 22.94
C TYR A 315 -2.31 2.33 21.86
N PHE A 316 -2.18 1.70 20.68
CA PHE A 316 -3.03 2.03 19.53
C PHE A 316 -4.50 1.68 19.72
N ILE A 317 -4.81 0.59 20.42
CA ILE A 317 -6.19 0.30 20.82
C ILE A 317 -6.72 1.42 21.74
N GLN A 318 -5.95 1.84 22.76
CA GLN A 318 -6.38 2.95 23.63
C GLN A 318 -6.60 4.24 22.86
N LEU A 319 -5.72 4.54 21.88
CA LEU A 319 -5.83 5.70 21.02
C LEU A 319 -7.05 5.63 20.11
N GLU A 320 -7.34 4.46 19.54
CA GLU A 320 -8.50 4.20 18.68
C GLU A 320 -9.81 4.38 19.46
N LEU A 321 -9.92 3.80 20.66
CA LEU A 321 -11.09 3.99 21.52
C LEU A 321 -11.26 5.48 21.90
N ALA A 322 -10.17 6.19 22.16
CA ALA A 322 -10.19 7.61 22.47
C ALA A 322 -10.57 8.48 21.25
N ALA A 323 -10.10 8.13 20.05
CA ALA A 323 -10.47 8.80 18.81
C ALA A 323 -11.95 8.57 18.44
N GLY A 324 -12.43 7.35 18.66
CA GLY A 324 -13.75 6.84 18.29
C GLY A 324 -13.71 6.05 16.99
N MET A 325 -14.30 4.86 16.99
CA MET A 325 -14.28 3.90 15.88
C MET A 325 -14.86 4.49 14.58
N CYS A 326 -16.00 5.19 14.68
CA CYS A 326 -16.62 5.86 13.53
C CYS A 326 -15.64 6.82 12.82
N ARG A 327 -14.88 7.59 13.59
CA ARG A 327 -13.90 8.53 13.02
C ARG A 327 -12.73 7.81 12.36
N VAL A 328 -12.26 6.72 12.94
CA VAL A 328 -11.14 5.94 12.43
C VAL A 328 -11.53 5.21 11.13
N THR A 329 -12.70 4.58 11.07
CA THR A 329 -13.17 3.90 9.85
C THR A 329 -13.46 4.87 8.72
N LYS A 330 -14.11 6.02 8.99
CA LYS A 330 -14.30 7.11 8.02
C LYS A 330 -12.99 7.72 7.53
N MET A 331 -11.95 7.75 8.38
CA MET A 331 -10.61 8.19 7.95
C MET A 331 -10.01 7.23 6.91
N ALA A 332 -10.12 5.93 7.11
CA ALA A 332 -9.66 4.94 6.14
C ALA A 332 -10.46 5.02 4.82
N GLU A 333 -11.78 5.10 4.91
CA GLU A 333 -12.68 5.22 3.75
C GLU A 333 -12.32 6.42 2.86
N ARG A 334 -12.30 7.63 3.44
CA ARG A 334 -12.10 8.86 2.66
C ARG A 334 -10.67 9.02 2.11
N THR A 335 -9.71 8.25 2.62
CA THR A 335 -8.34 8.20 2.09
C THR A 335 -8.15 7.11 1.03
N GLY A 336 -9.22 6.45 0.58
CA GLY A 336 -9.22 5.53 -0.55
C GLY A 336 -9.04 4.06 -0.19
N VAL A 337 -9.09 3.67 1.08
CA VAL A 337 -9.02 2.25 1.45
C VAL A 337 -10.27 1.51 0.99
N LYS A 338 -10.05 0.49 0.17
CA LYS A 338 -11.11 -0.41 -0.32
C LYS A 338 -10.93 -1.77 0.33
N VAL A 339 -11.98 -2.22 1.00
CA VAL A 339 -12.04 -3.56 1.60
C VAL A 339 -12.33 -4.57 0.50
N GLY A 340 -11.60 -5.67 0.50
CA GLY A 340 -11.78 -6.73 -0.47
C GLY A 340 -13.13 -7.41 -0.32
N ALA A 341 -13.99 -7.27 -1.34
CA ALA A 341 -15.21 -8.05 -1.47
C ALA A 341 -14.88 -9.44 -2.04
N ARG A 342 -15.77 -10.42 -1.80
CA ARG A 342 -15.70 -11.69 -2.56
C ARG A 342 -16.02 -11.39 -4.03
N ILE A 343 -15.40 -12.14 -4.93
CA ILE A 343 -15.64 -12.00 -6.38
C ILE A 343 -17.14 -12.17 -6.65
N GLY A 344 -17.72 -11.22 -7.41
CA GLY A 344 -19.15 -11.20 -7.71
C GLY A 344 -20.03 -10.63 -6.60
N GLN A 345 -19.47 -10.17 -5.50
CA GLN A 345 -20.19 -9.45 -4.44
C GLN A 345 -19.96 -7.95 -4.54
N PRO A 346 -20.91 -7.11 -4.09
CA PRO A 346 -20.74 -5.66 -4.05
C PRO A 346 -19.56 -5.27 -3.16
N PRO A 347 -18.95 -4.08 -3.38
CA PRO A 347 -17.93 -3.54 -2.51
C PRO A 347 -18.37 -3.49 -1.05
N VAL A 348 -17.45 -3.81 -0.13
CA VAL A 348 -17.72 -3.76 1.31
C VAL A 348 -17.64 -2.32 1.79
N ASP A 349 -18.70 -1.85 2.43
CA ASP A 349 -18.70 -0.57 3.15
C ASP A 349 -17.84 -0.70 4.42
N ILE A 350 -16.68 -0.08 4.40
CA ILE A 350 -15.70 -0.17 5.48
C ILE A 350 -16.23 0.42 6.80
N VAL A 351 -17.02 1.48 6.73
CA VAL A 351 -17.58 2.14 7.93
C VAL A 351 -18.64 1.24 8.54
N LYS A 352 -19.60 0.78 7.75
CA LYS A 352 -20.70 -0.08 8.21
C LYS A 352 -20.16 -1.39 8.81
N GLU A 353 -19.17 -2.00 8.16
CA GLU A 353 -18.66 -3.32 8.55
C GLU A 353 -17.72 -3.26 9.77
N PHE A 354 -16.93 -2.17 9.95
CA PHE A 354 -15.85 -2.17 10.94
C PHE A 354 -15.98 -1.14 12.07
N GLN A 355 -16.98 -0.27 12.06
CA GLN A 355 -17.17 0.74 13.11
C GLN A 355 -17.39 0.17 14.53
N ASN A 356 -17.73 -1.10 14.62
CA ASN A 356 -17.94 -1.83 15.87
C ASN A 356 -16.87 -2.90 16.15
N LYS A 357 -15.75 -2.92 15.38
CA LYS A 357 -14.66 -3.90 15.50
C LYS A 357 -13.37 -3.23 15.98
N PRO A 358 -13.13 -3.07 17.30
CA PRO A 358 -11.95 -2.36 17.83
C PRO A 358 -10.59 -2.99 17.50
N SER A 359 -10.56 -4.13 16.80
CA SER A 359 -9.35 -4.70 16.21
C SER A 359 -8.92 -4.01 14.89
N PHE A 360 -9.69 -3.03 14.41
CA PHE A 360 -9.47 -2.34 13.13
C PHE A 360 -8.09 -1.69 13.05
N THR A 361 -7.62 -1.01 14.11
CA THR A 361 -6.28 -0.41 14.16
C THR A 361 -5.15 -1.43 14.03
N LEU A 362 -5.42 -2.72 14.28
CA LEU A 362 -4.45 -3.81 14.11
C LEU A 362 -4.42 -4.34 12.68
N GLY A 363 -5.30 -3.84 11.78
CA GLY A 363 -5.33 -4.19 10.37
C GLY A 363 -5.82 -5.61 10.10
N THR A 364 -6.87 -6.03 10.81
CA THR A 364 -7.58 -7.31 10.56
C THR A 364 -8.43 -7.28 9.30
N VAL A 365 -8.33 -6.21 8.53
CA VAL A 365 -9.08 -5.93 7.29
C VAL A 365 -8.26 -6.36 6.09
N GLU A 366 -8.90 -7.06 5.16
CA GLU A 366 -8.31 -7.45 3.88
C GLU A 366 -8.45 -6.31 2.87
N VAL A 367 -7.32 -5.88 2.32
CA VAL A 367 -7.24 -4.74 1.39
C VAL A 367 -6.27 -5.02 0.26
N SER A 368 -6.45 -4.34 -0.87
CA SER A 368 -5.49 -4.43 -1.97
C SER A 368 -4.23 -3.60 -1.69
N PRO A 369 -3.06 -4.06 -2.14
CA PRO A 369 -1.82 -3.29 -2.01
C PRO A 369 -1.87 -1.91 -2.67
N LEU A 370 -2.61 -1.75 -3.78
CA LEU A 370 -2.77 -0.48 -4.47
C LEU A 370 -3.59 0.51 -3.64
N SER A 371 -4.70 0.07 -2.99
CA SER A 371 -5.50 0.97 -2.14
C SER A 371 -4.72 1.44 -0.90
N MET A 372 -3.81 0.63 -0.41
CA MET A 372 -2.89 1.08 0.65
C MET A 372 -1.87 2.11 0.14
N ALA A 373 -1.38 1.97 -1.10
CA ALA A 373 -0.52 3.00 -1.70
C ALA A 373 -1.27 4.32 -1.91
N GLU A 374 -2.54 4.27 -2.33
CA GLU A 374 -3.47 5.39 -2.46
C GLU A 374 -3.65 6.13 -1.11
N ALA A 375 -3.94 5.39 -0.05
CA ALA A 375 -4.12 5.96 1.28
C ALA A 375 -2.84 6.64 1.80
N TYR A 376 -1.68 6.02 1.63
CA TYR A 376 -0.41 6.60 2.05
C TYR A 376 0.00 7.80 1.18
N ALA A 377 -0.32 7.80 -0.13
CA ALA A 377 -0.14 8.94 -1.02
C ALA A 377 -0.96 10.16 -0.59
N THR A 378 -2.15 9.96 -0.02
CA THR A 378 -2.98 11.04 0.54
C THR A 378 -2.25 11.80 1.66
N PHE A 379 -1.56 11.11 2.56
CA PHE A 379 -0.78 11.75 3.62
C PHE A 379 0.52 12.39 3.09
N ALA A 380 1.16 11.77 2.10
CA ALA A 380 2.30 12.36 1.40
C ALA A 380 1.93 13.68 0.73
N ALA A 381 0.72 13.77 0.15
CA ALA A 381 0.13 14.97 -0.46
C ALA A 381 -0.52 15.92 0.56
N ARG A 382 -0.13 15.85 1.84
CA ARG A 382 -0.66 16.71 2.90
C ARG A 382 -2.19 16.70 2.98
N GLY A 383 -2.79 15.51 2.82
CA GLY A 383 -4.23 15.28 2.97
C GLY A 383 -5.07 15.45 1.70
N VAL A 384 -4.44 15.63 0.55
CA VAL A 384 -5.12 15.60 -0.77
C VAL A 384 -5.21 14.15 -1.23
N HIS A 385 -6.41 13.62 -1.31
CA HIS A 385 -6.71 12.31 -1.87
C HIS A 385 -6.96 12.44 -3.38
N CYS A 386 -6.38 11.54 -4.15
CA CYS A 386 -6.62 11.37 -5.57
C CYS A 386 -6.89 9.90 -5.86
N ASN A 387 -7.91 9.59 -6.66
CA ASN A 387 -8.13 8.23 -7.14
C ASN A 387 -6.93 7.76 -7.98
N PRO A 388 -6.52 6.49 -7.87
CA PRO A 388 -5.45 5.96 -8.71
C PRO A 388 -5.83 5.99 -10.19
N ILE A 389 -5.00 6.62 -11.00
CA ILE A 389 -5.13 6.66 -12.46
C ILE A 389 -3.87 6.14 -13.13
N ILE A 390 -4.05 5.36 -14.20
CA ILE A 390 -2.94 4.81 -14.97
C ILE A 390 -2.83 5.47 -16.35
N VAL A 391 -3.94 5.98 -16.87
CA VAL A 391 -4.01 6.59 -18.22
C VAL A 391 -3.74 8.08 -18.08
N SER A 392 -2.68 8.55 -18.76
CA SER A 392 -2.30 9.97 -18.78
C SER A 392 -2.78 10.70 -20.04
N GLN A 393 -2.97 9.99 -21.17
CA GLN A 393 -3.49 10.56 -22.40
C GLN A 393 -4.19 9.50 -23.24
N ILE A 394 -5.27 9.90 -23.93
CA ILE A 394 -5.97 9.10 -24.93
C ILE A 394 -6.02 9.92 -26.22
N THR A 395 -5.47 9.37 -27.30
CA THR A 395 -5.47 10.03 -28.61
C THR A 395 -6.08 9.09 -29.65
N THR A 396 -6.94 9.61 -30.51
CA THR A 396 -7.43 8.87 -31.67
C THR A 396 -6.34 8.76 -32.74
N ARG A 397 -6.52 7.86 -33.70
CA ARG A 397 -5.63 7.75 -34.87
C ARG A 397 -5.48 9.06 -35.68
N SER A 398 -6.52 9.90 -35.70
CA SER A 398 -6.50 11.22 -36.36
C SER A 398 -5.82 12.31 -35.51
N GLY A 399 -5.22 11.98 -34.37
CA GLY A 399 -4.54 12.94 -33.50
C GLY A 399 -5.45 13.70 -32.51
N LYS A 400 -6.77 13.42 -32.49
CA LYS A 400 -7.70 14.08 -31.57
C LYS A 400 -7.52 13.53 -30.17
N ASN A 401 -7.29 14.42 -29.17
CA ASN A 401 -7.28 14.05 -27.76
C ASN A 401 -8.70 13.80 -27.24
N LEU A 402 -8.86 12.74 -26.47
CA LEU A 402 -10.08 12.43 -25.73
C LEU A 402 -9.84 12.67 -24.24
N ALA A 403 -10.91 12.94 -23.49
CA ALA A 403 -10.83 13.13 -22.06
C ALA A 403 -10.37 11.84 -21.36
N VAL A 404 -9.40 11.95 -20.47
CA VAL A 404 -8.89 10.86 -19.62
C VAL A 404 -9.70 10.76 -18.31
N PRO A 405 -9.62 9.63 -17.60
CA PRO A 405 -10.18 9.53 -16.26
C PRO A 405 -9.63 10.63 -15.35
N ASP A 406 -10.51 11.28 -14.60
CA ASP A 406 -10.13 12.27 -13.60
C ASP A 406 -9.73 11.56 -12.30
N ALA A 407 -8.62 11.97 -11.71
CA ALA A 407 -8.19 11.52 -10.40
C ALA A 407 -9.08 12.04 -9.26
N ASN A 408 -10.00 12.98 -9.52
CA ASN A 408 -10.90 13.59 -8.54
C ASN A 408 -10.17 14.03 -7.26
N CYS A 409 -9.04 14.70 -7.44
CA CYS A 409 -8.20 15.12 -6.33
C CYS A 409 -8.93 16.13 -5.43
N ARG A 410 -9.07 15.80 -4.16
CA ARG A 410 -9.71 16.69 -3.18
C ARG A 410 -9.06 16.55 -1.80
N ARG A 411 -9.06 17.63 -1.03
CA ARG A 411 -8.60 17.57 0.36
C ARG A 411 -9.61 16.82 1.21
N VAL A 412 -9.18 15.72 1.79
CA VAL A 412 -10.00 14.86 2.67
C VAL A 412 -9.45 14.80 4.11
N VAL A 413 -8.21 15.23 4.30
CA VAL A 413 -7.56 15.36 5.62
C VAL A 413 -6.98 16.77 5.73
N ASP A 414 -7.12 17.39 6.90
CA ASP A 414 -6.49 18.68 7.17
C ASP A 414 -4.96 18.59 7.02
N LYS A 415 -4.34 19.59 6.41
CA LYS A 415 -2.89 19.63 6.16
C LYS A 415 -2.06 19.49 7.44
N ASP A 416 -2.51 20.13 8.53
CA ASP A 416 -1.81 20.11 9.80
C ASP A 416 -1.86 18.70 10.43
N VAL A 417 -2.99 17.98 10.25
CA VAL A 417 -3.15 16.57 10.66
C VAL A 417 -2.21 15.69 9.85
N ALA A 418 -2.17 15.85 8.52
CA ALA A 418 -1.27 15.10 7.66
C ALA A 418 0.21 15.35 8.02
N ASP A 419 0.61 16.60 8.25
CA ASP A 419 1.96 16.96 8.70
C ASP A 419 2.31 16.30 10.05
N GLY A 420 1.33 16.23 10.99
CA GLY A 420 1.47 15.51 12.25
C GLY A 420 1.72 14.02 12.05
N VAL A 421 0.95 13.38 11.17
CA VAL A 421 1.13 11.96 10.78
C VAL A 421 2.50 11.76 10.13
N ASN A 422 2.90 12.61 9.20
CA ASN A 422 4.18 12.53 8.51
C ASN A 422 5.35 12.60 9.50
N ARG A 423 5.31 13.52 10.47
CA ARG A 423 6.30 13.61 11.54
C ARG A 423 6.39 12.33 12.36
N ILE A 424 5.24 11.75 12.75
CA ILE A 424 5.20 10.49 13.52
C ILE A 424 5.78 9.35 12.69
N LEU A 425 5.32 9.17 11.44
CA LEU A 425 5.74 8.06 10.59
C LEU A 425 7.19 8.20 10.08
N LYS A 426 7.72 9.43 9.95
CA LYS A 426 9.15 9.67 9.74
C LYS A 426 9.97 9.06 10.88
N SER A 427 9.53 9.26 12.12
CA SER A 427 10.24 8.68 13.27
C SER A 427 10.26 7.15 13.30
N VAL A 428 9.27 6.48 12.69
CA VAL A 428 9.24 5.02 12.54
C VAL A 428 10.39 4.54 11.64
N VAL A 429 10.69 5.28 10.58
CA VAL A 429 11.78 4.97 9.65
C VAL A 429 13.13 5.39 10.24
N ASP A 430 13.19 6.52 10.93
CA ASP A 430 14.44 7.02 11.51
C ASP A 430 14.92 6.19 12.71
N LYS A 431 14.01 5.83 13.63
CA LYS A 431 14.34 5.29 14.97
C LYS A 431 13.56 4.02 15.33
N GLY A 432 12.58 3.60 14.50
CA GLY A 432 11.64 2.54 14.86
C GLY A 432 11.77 1.29 14.01
N THR A 433 10.65 0.57 13.93
CA THR A 433 10.52 -0.70 13.20
C THR A 433 10.78 -0.58 11.71
N GLY A 434 10.71 0.62 11.13
CA GLY A 434 10.99 0.89 9.71
C GLY A 434 12.46 1.12 9.36
N LYS A 435 13.37 1.14 10.33
CA LYS A 435 14.78 1.56 10.17
C LYS A 435 15.53 0.83 9.04
N ARG A 436 15.26 -0.45 8.82
CA ARG A 436 15.94 -1.24 7.76
C ARG A 436 15.55 -0.80 6.34
N ALA A 437 14.38 -0.16 6.17
CA ALA A 437 13.96 0.41 4.90
C ALA A 437 14.51 1.83 4.65
N LYS A 438 15.20 2.44 5.63
CA LYS A 438 15.78 3.78 5.50
C LYS A 438 16.79 3.85 4.35
N ILE A 439 16.68 4.90 3.53
CA ILE A 439 17.63 5.28 2.49
C ILE A 439 18.41 6.48 3.03
N TYR A 440 19.72 6.41 2.93
CA TYR A 440 20.64 7.41 3.51
C TYR A 440 21.09 8.43 2.44
N ASP A 441 20.13 9.04 1.77
CA ASP A 441 20.36 10.09 0.75
C ASP A 441 19.97 11.50 1.23
N GLY A 442 19.66 11.64 2.52
CA GLY A 442 19.22 12.89 3.15
C GLY A 442 17.74 13.22 2.96
N ARG A 443 16.93 12.35 2.35
CA ARG A 443 15.48 12.54 2.22
C ARG A 443 14.74 12.26 3.51
N ASP A 444 13.65 12.99 3.70
CA ASP A 444 12.64 12.64 4.68
C ASP A 444 11.80 11.47 4.16
N ILE A 445 11.85 10.35 4.85
CA ILE A 445 11.03 9.17 4.53
C ILE A 445 10.11 8.88 5.71
N ALA A 446 8.82 8.88 5.46
CA ALA A 446 7.81 8.40 6.40
C ALA A 446 7.37 6.99 6.01
N GLY A 447 6.97 6.17 6.98
CA GLY A 447 6.51 4.83 6.65
C GLY A 447 6.05 4.03 7.86
N LYS A 448 5.37 2.92 7.58
CA LYS A 448 4.88 2.00 8.60
C LYS A 448 5.06 0.55 8.17
N THR A 449 5.54 -0.27 9.09
CA THR A 449 5.58 -1.72 8.94
C THR A 449 4.22 -2.33 9.27
N GLY A 450 3.81 -3.33 8.52
CA GLY A 450 2.68 -4.20 8.81
C GLY A 450 3.17 -5.63 9.04
N THR A 451 2.62 -6.28 10.02
CA THR A 451 2.78 -7.71 10.27
C THR A 451 1.48 -8.19 10.89
N ILE A 452 0.90 -9.22 10.32
CA ILE A 452 -0.33 -9.84 10.85
C ILE A 452 0.02 -11.01 11.77
N ASN A 453 -0.99 -11.55 12.45
CA ASN A 453 -0.83 -12.72 13.30
C ASN A 453 -0.15 -13.85 12.53
N SER A 454 0.75 -14.57 13.21
CA SER A 454 1.51 -15.69 12.64
C SER A 454 2.40 -15.34 11.43
N ASN A 455 2.60 -14.05 11.12
CA ASN A 455 3.38 -13.57 9.97
C ASN A 455 2.86 -14.07 8.60
N GLU A 456 1.54 -14.23 8.44
CA GLU A 456 0.94 -14.63 7.16
C GLU A 456 1.14 -13.57 6.07
N ALA A 457 1.15 -12.28 6.46
CA ALA A 457 1.56 -11.18 5.59
C ALA A 457 2.47 -10.20 6.32
N VAL A 458 3.45 -9.67 5.58
CA VAL A 458 4.36 -8.62 6.02
C VAL A 458 4.35 -7.49 5.00
N TRP A 459 4.28 -6.24 5.50
CA TRP A 459 4.10 -5.04 4.70
C TRP A 459 5.12 -3.99 5.05
N PHE A 460 5.49 -3.20 4.06
CA PHE A 460 6.11 -1.91 4.27
C PHE A 460 5.44 -0.88 3.36
N ALA A 461 4.77 0.09 3.97
CA ALA A 461 4.22 1.26 3.29
C ALA A 461 5.10 2.46 3.65
N GLY A 462 5.83 3.00 2.68
CA GLY A 462 6.76 4.10 2.87
C GLY A 462 6.62 5.14 1.77
N TYR A 463 6.86 6.40 2.11
CA TYR A 463 6.66 7.52 1.20
C TYR A 463 7.56 8.72 1.51
N THR A 464 7.72 9.56 0.50
CA THR A 464 8.22 10.94 0.56
C THR A 464 7.11 11.87 0.05
N PRO A 465 7.27 13.20 0.08
CA PRO A 465 6.29 14.09 -0.54
C PRO A 465 6.04 13.81 -2.03
N GLU A 466 7.01 13.22 -2.76
CA GLU A 466 6.98 13.03 -4.20
C GLU A 466 6.43 11.66 -4.65
N ILE A 467 6.53 10.64 -3.79
CA ILE A 467 6.16 9.28 -4.16
C ILE A 467 5.76 8.43 -2.95
N ALA A 468 4.69 7.68 -3.07
CA ALA A 468 4.28 6.65 -2.12
C ALA A 468 4.49 5.26 -2.72
N GLY A 469 5.10 4.35 -1.95
CA GLY A 469 5.36 2.98 -2.35
C GLY A 469 4.91 1.98 -1.29
N VAL A 470 4.25 0.90 -1.71
CA VAL A 470 3.82 -0.19 -0.83
C VAL A 470 4.33 -1.52 -1.35
N ALA A 471 5.13 -2.19 -0.54
CA ALA A 471 5.58 -3.56 -0.78
C ALA A 471 4.93 -4.52 0.23
N MET A 472 4.59 -5.71 -0.25
CA MET A 472 3.96 -6.75 0.55
C MET A 472 4.49 -8.13 0.17
N ILE A 473 4.61 -9.03 1.16
CA ILE A 473 4.82 -10.46 0.97
C ILE A 473 3.75 -11.17 1.81
N SER A 474 3.03 -12.12 1.22
CA SER A 474 1.98 -12.89 1.88
C SER A 474 2.04 -14.36 1.50
N VAL A 475 1.51 -15.22 2.36
CA VAL A 475 1.31 -16.64 2.05
C VAL A 475 0.24 -16.81 0.97
N ASP A 476 0.37 -17.85 0.17
CA ASP A 476 -0.69 -18.34 -0.73
C ASP A 476 -1.40 -19.52 -0.07
N ASN A 477 -2.54 -19.28 0.51
CA ASN A 477 -3.34 -20.28 1.25
C ASN A 477 -3.85 -21.43 0.36
N THR A 478 -3.66 -21.36 -0.96
CA THR A 478 -4.01 -22.41 -1.92
C THR A 478 -2.86 -23.38 -2.17
N LYS A 479 -1.65 -23.09 -1.66
CA LYS A 479 -0.44 -23.89 -1.91
C LYS A 479 0.17 -24.45 -0.63
N LYS A 480 0.74 -25.68 -0.72
CA LYS A 480 1.59 -26.22 0.36
C LYS A 480 2.84 -25.35 0.53
N PRO A 481 3.31 -25.08 1.76
CA PRO A 481 2.88 -25.67 3.03
C PRO A 481 1.77 -24.88 3.74
N PHE A 482 1.15 -23.87 3.10
CA PHE A 482 0.21 -22.93 3.73
C PHE A 482 -1.26 -23.31 3.54
N ILE A 483 -1.57 -24.39 2.83
CA ILE A 483 -2.96 -24.87 2.65
C ILE A 483 -3.60 -25.13 4.01
N LYS A 484 -4.74 -24.49 4.25
CA LYS A 484 -5.59 -24.71 5.40
C LYS A 484 -6.16 -26.15 5.37
N ARG A 485 -5.97 -26.92 6.45
CA ARG A 485 -6.49 -28.28 6.60
C ARG A 485 -7.50 -28.32 7.75
N GLY A 486 -8.75 -28.72 7.44
CA GLY A 486 -9.79 -28.89 8.46
C GLY A 486 -10.08 -27.62 9.27
N ALA A 487 -10.59 -27.74 10.49
CA ALA A 487 -11.03 -26.67 11.39
C ALA A 487 -9.96 -25.62 11.78
N GLY A 488 -9.19 -25.08 10.81
CA GLY A 488 -8.23 -23.99 11.04
C GLY A 488 -6.76 -24.42 11.10
N TYR A 489 -6.44 -25.69 10.93
CA TYR A 489 -5.07 -26.18 10.93
C TYR A 489 -4.33 -25.81 9.63
N TYR A 490 -3.24 -25.07 9.78
CA TYR A 490 -2.26 -24.83 8.72
C TYR A 490 -1.05 -25.73 8.96
N ARG A 491 -0.50 -26.30 7.91
CA ARG A 491 0.78 -27.02 8.00
C ARG A 491 1.91 -26.07 8.40
N ARG A 492 1.85 -24.79 7.93
CA ARG A 492 2.70 -23.67 8.31
C ARG A 492 1.86 -22.40 8.31
N SER A 493 1.98 -21.59 9.34
CA SER A 493 1.12 -20.40 9.49
C SER A 493 1.59 -19.18 8.71
N GLY A 494 2.91 -18.95 8.57
CA GLY A 494 3.38 -17.72 7.94
C GLY A 494 4.82 -17.74 7.45
N VAL A 495 5.29 -16.58 6.99
CA VAL A 495 6.59 -16.42 6.33
C VAL A 495 7.78 -16.23 7.30
N LYS A 496 7.56 -16.25 8.61
CA LYS A 496 8.67 -16.14 9.58
C LYS A 496 9.59 -17.37 9.46
N SER A 497 10.90 -17.11 9.36
CA SER A 497 11.94 -18.14 9.19
C SER A 497 11.65 -19.07 8.00
N PHE A 498 11.22 -18.49 6.87
CA PHE A 498 10.89 -19.20 5.65
C PHE A 498 11.94 -18.96 4.57
N ARG A 499 12.53 -20.04 4.05
CA ARG A 499 13.40 -19.98 2.87
C ARG A 499 12.55 -20.18 1.63
N VAL A 500 12.56 -19.19 0.74
CA VAL A 500 11.77 -19.19 -0.51
C VAL A 500 12.33 -20.27 -1.45
N PRO A 501 11.51 -21.24 -1.90
CA PRO A 501 12.01 -22.39 -2.64
C PRO A 501 12.75 -22.06 -3.93
N SER A 502 12.24 -21.11 -4.72
CA SER A 502 12.80 -20.80 -6.04
C SER A 502 13.99 -19.83 -6.01
N THR A 503 14.04 -18.95 -5.03
CA THR A 503 15.06 -17.87 -4.96
C THR A 503 16.10 -18.10 -3.87
N GLY A 504 15.85 -19.01 -2.94
CA GLY A 504 16.71 -19.24 -1.78
C GLY A 504 16.67 -18.12 -0.73
N VAL A 505 15.90 -17.07 -0.96
CA VAL A 505 15.82 -15.89 -0.06
C VAL A 505 15.24 -16.33 1.29
N PHE A 506 15.93 -15.96 2.37
CA PHE A 506 15.44 -16.18 3.72
C PHE A 506 14.55 -15.02 4.15
N LEU A 507 13.33 -15.34 4.58
CA LEU A 507 12.35 -14.40 5.13
C LEU A 507 12.33 -14.49 6.65
N GLU A 508 12.48 -13.35 7.31
CA GLU A 508 12.47 -13.21 8.77
C GLU A 508 11.05 -13.13 9.35
N GLY A 509 10.07 -12.83 8.48
CA GLY A 509 8.70 -12.47 8.89
C GLY A 509 8.58 -11.01 9.31
N SER A 510 9.44 -10.12 8.78
CA SER A 510 9.55 -8.72 9.16
C SER A 510 9.11 -7.78 8.05
N GLY A 511 8.18 -6.86 8.34
CA GLY A 511 7.77 -5.85 7.36
C GLY A 511 8.94 -5.00 6.85
N SER A 512 9.84 -4.55 7.72
CA SER A 512 10.99 -3.75 7.26
C SER A 512 12.13 -4.58 6.68
N GLY A 513 12.37 -5.80 7.21
CA GLY A 513 13.45 -6.66 6.74
C GLY A 513 13.14 -7.35 5.42
N ASP A 514 11.89 -7.76 5.22
CA ASP A 514 11.49 -8.50 4.02
C ASP A 514 10.88 -7.57 2.96
N ALA A 515 9.70 -7.00 3.21
CA ALA A 515 9.04 -6.12 2.25
C ALA A 515 9.80 -4.79 2.06
N GLY A 516 10.27 -4.18 3.16
CA GLY A 516 10.96 -2.89 3.12
C GLY A 516 12.35 -2.97 2.49
N MET A 517 13.25 -3.77 3.07
CA MET A 517 14.66 -3.78 2.67
C MET A 517 14.89 -4.53 1.35
N LYS A 518 14.18 -5.66 1.14
CA LYS A 518 14.44 -6.51 -0.04
C LYS A 518 13.70 -6.05 -1.30
N ILE A 519 12.52 -5.38 -1.16
CA ILE A 519 11.69 -4.96 -2.30
C ILE A 519 11.60 -3.44 -2.38
N TRP A 520 11.02 -2.79 -1.36
CA TRP A 520 10.70 -1.34 -1.38
C TRP A 520 11.96 -0.47 -1.55
N LYS A 521 12.95 -0.69 -0.69
CA LYS A 521 14.15 0.15 -0.62
C LYS A 521 14.94 0.21 -1.94
N PRO A 522 15.30 -0.90 -2.60
CA PRO A 522 16.08 -0.85 -3.84
C PRO A 522 15.29 -0.21 -4.99
N VAL A 523 13.96 -0.37 -5.04
CA VAL A 523 13.12 0.27 -6.06
C VAL A 523 13.07 1.78 -5.82
N MET A 524 12.76 2.20 -4.61
CA MET A 524 12.65 3.61 -4.26
C MET A 524 13.98 4.34 -4.35
N GLN A 525 15.08 3.70 -3.93
CA GLN A 525 16.41 4.28 -4.00
C GLN A 525 16.82 4.61 -5.44
N LYS A 526 16.44 3.77 -6.41
CA LYS A 526 16.69 4.05 -7.82
C LYS A 526 15.78 5.13 -8.36
N TYR A 527 14.49 5.09 -8.00
CA TYR A 527 13.53 6.11 -8.41
C TYR A 527 13.88 7.50 -7.86
N PHE A 528 14.40 7.59 -6.64
CA PHE A 528 14.84 8.85 -6.01
C PHE A 528 15.94 9.59 -6.77
N GLN A 529 16.70 8.89 -7.62
CA GLN A 529 17.69 9.53 -8.48
C GLN A 529 17.08 10.39 -9.60
N GLN A 530 15.76 10.23 -9.86
CA GLN A 530 15.05 10.87 -10.97
C GLN A 530 14.12 12.01 -10.49
N ILE A 531 13.94 12.18 -9.19
CA ILE A 531 13.00 13.14 -8.63
C ILE A 531 13.69 14.11 -7.66
N PRO A 532 13.17 15.35 -7.52
CA PRO A 532 13.73 16.32 -6.60
C PRO A 532 13.67 15.81 -5.15
N ARG A 533 14.45 16.44 -4.28
CA ARG A 533 14.48 16.15 -2.85
C ARG A 533 13.72 17.24 -2.12
N THR A 534 12.54 16.91 -1.58
CA THR A 534 11.78 17.79 -0.70
C THR A 534 11.60 17.16 0.69
N GLY A 535 11.33 17.98 1.69
CA GLY A 535 11.09 17.54 3.07
C GLY A 535 9.62 17.63 3.45
N PHE A 536 9.23 16.96 4.54
CA PHE A 536 7.90 17.10 5.12
C PHE A 536 7.75 18.43 5.86
N SER A 537 6.60 19.06 5.73
CA SER A 537 6.22 20.23 6.53
C SER A 537 6.12 19.86 8.02
N GLN A 538 6.50 20.79 8.89
CA GLN A 538 6.38 20.59 10.34
C GLN A 538 4.95 20.88 10.80
N PRO A 539 4.36 20.01 11.64
CA PRO A 539 3.05 20.25 12.19
C PRO A 539 3.07 21.44 13.17
N PRO A 540 2.00 22.25 13.23
CA PRO A 540 1.90 23.36 14.16
C PRO A 540 1.83 22.89 15.62
N ARG A 541 2.08 23.81 16.55
CA ARG A 541 2.12 23.53 17.99
C ARG A 541 0.84 22.87 18.51
N LYS A 542 -0.34 23.28 17.98
CA LYS A 542 -1.64 22.69 18.34
C LYS A 542 -1.71 21.17 18.11
N ILE A 543 -1.08 20.67 17.03
CA ILE A 543 -1.00 19.23 16.72
C ILE A 543 0.00 18.53 17.65
N GLN A 544 1.08 19.21 18.03
CA GLN A 544 2.13 18.61 18.85
C GLN A 544 1.72 18.47 20.31
N ILE A 545 1.17 19.49 20.93
CA ILE A 545 0.86 19.57 22.37
C ILE A 545 -0.62 19.77 22.67
N GLY A 546 -1.49 19.90 21.67
CA GLY A 546 -2.94 20.11 21.80
C GLY A 546 -3.34 21.55 22.13
N LYS A 547 -4.66 21.79 22.10
CA LYS A 547 -5.26 23.02 22.60
C LYS A 547 -4.98 23.12 24.10
N GLN A 548 -4.45 24.25 24.52
CA GLN A 548 -4.18 24.50 25.93
C GLN A 548 -5.43 25.01 26.63
N VAL A 549 -5.82 24.39 27.71
CA VAL A 549 -6.97 24.74 28.54
C VAL A 549 -6.54 24.84 30.00
N ARG A 550 -7.20 25.70 30.77
CA ARG A 550 -6.93 25.83 32.21
C ARG A 550 -7.59 24.69 32.97
N VAL A 551 -6.86 24.09 33.90
CA VAL A 551 -7.40 23.13 34.86
C VAL A 551 -8.42 23.87 35.74
N PRO A 552 -9.68 23.43 35.83
CA PRO A 552 -10.72 24.13 36.59
C PRO A 552 -10.44 24.07 38.09
N SER A 553 -11.10 24.97 38.85
CA SER A 553 -11.12 24.85 40.31
C SER A 553 -11.75 23.52 40.75
N LEU A 554 -11.10 22.85 41.66
CA LEU A 554 -11.50 21.58 42.27
C LEU A 554 -11.78 21.74 43.77
N SER A 555 -11.81 22.99 44.26
CA SER A 555 -12.08 23.31 45.66
C SER A 555 -13.45 22.76 46.10
N GLY A 556 -13.54 22.27 47.31
CA GLY A 556 -14.77 21.71 47.87
C GLY A 556 -15.21 20.35 47.30
N LEU A 557 -14.48 19.77 46.37
CA LEU A 557 -14.82 18.49 45.78
C LEU A 557 -14.03 17.34 46.44
N SER A 558 -14.71 16.21 46.68
CA SER A 558 -13.98 14.97 47.00
C SER A 558 -13.11 14.55 45.80
N VAL A 559 -12.03 13.79 46.05
CA VAL A 559 -11.13 13.30 44.99
C VAL A 559 -11.91 12.57 43.90
N ALA A 560 -12.92 11.78 44.25
CA ALA A 560 -13.76 11.06 43.31
C ALA A 560 -14.65 12.00 42.45
N ALA A 561 -15.23 13.05 43.07
CA ALA A 561 -16.03 14.05 42.35
C ALA A 561 -15.16 14.91 41.43
N ALA A 562 -13.98 15.32 41.90
CA ALA A 562 -12.99 16.06 41.10
C ALA A 562 -12.49 15.22 39.90
N THR A 563 -12.20 13.93 40.11
CA THR A 563 -11.85 13.00 39.02
C THR A 563 -12.93 12.95 37.97
N ARG A 564 -14.20 12.73 38.35
CA ARG A 564 -15.32 12.71 37.39
C ARG A 564 -15.50 14.04 36.65
N LYS A 565 -15.28 15.18 37.32
CA LYS A 565 -15.33 16.53 36.71
C LYS A 565 -14.23 16.68 35.64
N LEU A 566 -13.01 16.29 35.97
CA LEU A 566 -11.85 16.36 35.06
C LEU A 566 -12.03 15.44 33.86
N GLU A 567 -12.48 14.19 34.08
CA GLU A 567 -12.72 13.22 33.01
C GLU A 567 -13.82 13.68 32.05
N ARG A 568 -14.90 14.30 32.55
CA ARG A 568 -15.95 14.90 31.70
C ARG A 568 -15.43 16.04 30.81
N LEU A 569 -14.41 16.77 31.26
CA LEU A 569 -13.75 17.81 30.49
C LEU A 569 -12.68 17.27 29.53
N GLY A 570 -12.54 15.95 29.39
CA GLY A 570 -11.62 15.30 28.44
C GLY A 570 -10.24 14.99 29.02
N PHE A 571 -9.91 15.39 30.25
CA PHE A 571 -8.64 15.06 30.87
C PHE A 571 -8.55 13.57 31.22
N THR A 572 -7.35 13.04 31.17
CA THR A 572 -7.06 11.72 31.74
C THR A 572 -6.61 11.90 33.18
N VAL A 573 -7.21 11.17 34.13
CA VAL A 573 -6.80 11.21 35.54
C VAL A 573 -6.09 9.92 35.91
N GLU A 574 -4.86 10.04 36.44
CA GLU A 574 -4.04 8.91 36.89
C GLU A 574 -3.60 9.11 38.36
N LYS A 575 -3.45 8.02 39.08
CA LYS A 575 -2.85 8.06 40.45
C LYS A 575 -1.34 8.09 40.31
N GLN A 576 -0.71 9.01 41.06
CA GLN A 576 0.74 9.10 41.20
C GLN A 576 1.10 9.04 42.66
N TYR A 577 2.11 8.26 43.00
CA TYR A 577 2.61 8.14 44.38
C TYR A 577 3.97 8.81 44.50
N ALA A 578 4.19 9.57 45.55
CA ALA A 578 5.45 10.22 45.87
C ALA A 578 5.68 10.25 47.36
N TYR A 579 6.93 10.35 47.80
CA TYR A 579 7.24 10.51 49.22
C TYR A 579 6.85 11.90 49.74
N SER A 580 6.41 11.98 50.98
CA SER A 580 6.04 13.20 51.65
C SER A 580 6.25 13.09 53.16
N ASP A 581 6.88 14.11 53.74
CA ASP A 581 7.04 14.22 55.21
C ASP A 581 5.80 14.84 55.86
N LYS A 582 4.92 15.52 55.07
CA LYS A 582 3.77 16.26 55.58
C LYS A 582 2.45 15.48 55.49
N VAL A 583 2.36 14.49 54.59
CA VAL A 583 1.12 13.75 54.36
C VAL A 583 1.33 12.27 54.73
N PRO A 584 0.44 11.69 55.53
CA PRO A 584 0.52 10.26 55.87
C PRO A 584 0.50 9.36 54.65
N LYS A 585 1.03 8.15 54.77
CA LYS A 585 1.02 7.16 53.70
C LYS A 585 -0.42 6.93 53.20
N PHE A 586 -0.61 6.92 51.86
CA PHE A 586 -1.87 6.85 51.17
C PHE A 586 -2.77 8.11 51.25
N GLY A 587 -2.34 9.17 51.98
CA GLY A 587 -3.05 10.45 52.01
C GLY A 587 -2.95 11.17 50.67
N PHE A 588 -4.00 11.92 50.31
CA PHE A 588 -4.06 12.72 49.06
C PHE A 588 -3.22 13.99 49.21
N MET A 589 -2.29 14.21 48.28
CA MET A 589 -1.34 15.31 48.26
C MET A 589 -1.73 16.48 47.36
N GLY A 590 -2.77 16.32 46.54
CA GLY A 590 -3.21 17.32 45.56
C GLY A 590 -3.16 16.83 44.10
N TRP A 591 -3.41 17.77 43.22
CA TRP A 591 -3.46 17.53 41.76
C TRP A 591 -2.17 18.06 41.11
N SER A 592 -1.67 17.37 40.10
CA SER A 592 -0.51 17.82 39.33
C SER A 592 -0.71 17.53 37.82
N PRO A 593 -0.76 18.54 36.93
CA PRO A 593 -0.82 19.98 37.24
C PRO A 593 -2.05 20.36 38.06
N GLY A 594 -1.92 21.38 38.92
CA GLY A 594 -2.99 21.85 39.81
C GLY A 594 -4.01 22.76 39.10
N PRO A 595 -5.12 23.13 39.81
CA PRO A 595 -6.08 24.11 39.33
C PRO A 595 -5.42 25.41 38.87
N GLY A 596 -5.94 26.02 37.77
CA GLY A 596 -5.37 27.23 37.14
C GLY A 596 -4.20 26.98 36.18
N SER A 597 -3.53 25.83 36.26
CA SER A 597 -2.47 25.47 35.31
C SER A 597 -3.03 25.31 33.89
N SER A 598 -2.23 25.69 32.88
CA SER A 598 -2.56 25.47 31.47
C SER A 598 -1.96 24.15 31.00
N ILE A 599 -2.81 23.24 30.52
CA ILE A 599 -2.39 21.94 29.98
C ILE A 599 -3.19 21.61 28.71
N SER A 600 -2.76 20.61 27.97
CA SER A 600 -3.51 20.08 26.82
C SER A 600 -4.91 19.62 27.23
N GLU A 601 -5.93 19.91 26.44
CA GLU A 601 -7.32 19.45 26.61
C GLU A 601 -7.45 17.93 26.83
N PHE A 602 -6.57 17.14 26.23
CA PHE A 602 -6.47 15.68 26.43
C PHE A 602 -5.29 15.28 27.33
N GLY A 603 -4.77 16.23 28.13
CA GLY A 603 -3.64 16.01 29.00
C GLY A 603 -3.95 15.09 30.17
N THR A 604 -2.89 14.62 30.85
CA THR A 604 -3.02 13.81 32.06
C THR A 604 -2.85 14.67 33.28
N ILE A 605 -3.78 14.56 34.24
CA ILE A 605 -3.71 15.17 35.55
C ILE A 605 -3.52 14.05 36.56
N TYR A 606 -2.51 14.18 37.39
CA TYR A 606 -2.18 13.20 38.41
C TYR A 606 -2.85 13.54 39.72
N ALA A 607 -3.64 12.61 40.25
CA ALA A 607 -4.06 12.61 41.67
C ALA A 607 -2.89 12.05 42.48
N ARG A 608 -2.15 12.92 43.18
CA ARG A 608 -0.96 12.56 43.90
C ARG A 608 -1.31 12.04 45.30
N TYR A 609 -0.69 10.93 45.66
CA TYR A 609 -0.83 10.29 46.96
C TYR A 609 0.54 10.07 47.61
N SER A 610 0.58 10.15 48.92
CA SER A 610 1.81 9.94 49.69
C SER A 610 2.19 8.46 49.82
N ASN A 611 3.45 8.15 49.64
CA ASN A 611 4.06 6.86 50.04
C ASN A 611 4.56 6.86 51.51
N GLY A 612 4.31 7.96 52.24
CA GLY A 612 4.96 8.24 53.52
C GLY A 612 6.32 8.89 53.36
N ARG A 613 7.12 8.92 54.42
CA ARG A 613 8.47 9.49 54.39
C ARG A 613 9.42 8.68 53.51
N ASP A 614 10.37 9.35 52.90
CA ASP A 614 11.37 8.67 52.05
C ASP A 614 12.23 7.74 52.93
N PRO A 615 12.28 6.44 52.59
CA PRO A 615 13.10 5.46 53.35
C PRO A 615 14.58 5.83 53.44
N ALA A 616 15.12 6.48 52.40
CA ALA A 616 16.52 6.92 52.37
C ALA A 616 16.77 8.05 53.40
N VAL A 617 15.82 9.00 53.50
CA VAL A 617 15.89 10.09 54.49
C VAL A 617 15.74 9.54 55.90
N VAL A 618 14.78 8.63 56.12
CA VAL A 618 14.56 7.98 57.41
C VAL A 618 15.79 7.15 57.83
N ALA A 619 16.44 6.47 56.91
CA ALA A 619 17.68 5.73 57.21
C ALA A 619 18.83 6.68 57.56
N ALA A 620 19.01 7.76 56.78
CA ALA A 620 20.03 8.77 57.06
C ALA A 620 19.85 9.45 58.46
N GLU A 621 18.59 9.78 58.81
CA GLU A 621 18.28 10.31 60.16
C GLU A 621 18.59 9.32 61.28
N LYS A 622 18.30 8.03 61.08
CA LYS A 622 18.65 6.97 62.05
C LYS A 622 20.15 6.84 62.20
N ASP A 623 20.90 6.88 61.11
CA ASP A 623 22.36 6.82 61.15
C ASP A 623 22.99 8.06 61.77
N ALA A 624 22.44 9.25 61.48
CA ALA A 624 22.87 10.48 62.14
C ALA A 624 22.60 10.44 63.63
N LYS A 625 21.43 9.95 64.11
CA LYS A 625 21.12 9.76 65.54
C LYS A 625 22.03 8.74 66.15
N LYS A 626 22.35 7.63 65.48
CA LYS A 626 23.32 6.64 66.00
C LYS A 626 24.73 7.24 66.19
N LYS A 627 25.20 7.99 65.18
CA LYS A 627 26.49 8.69 65.23
C LYS A 627 26.52 9.71 66.36
N ALA A 628 25.47 10.51 66.57
CA ALA A 628 25.35 11.47 67.62
C ALA A 628 25.32 10.79 69.01
N GLN A 629 24.62 9.66 69.17
CA GLN A 629 24.63 8.86 70.39
C GLN A 629 26.01 8.24 70.68
N GLN A 630 26.70 7.76 69.64
CA GLN A 630 28.08 7.25 69.82
C GLN A 630 29.04 8.36 70.16
N GLN A 631 28.88 9.56 69.65
CA GLN A 631 29.69 10.74 69.99
C GLN A 631 29.47 11.17 71.47
N LYS A 632 28.18 11.21 71.93
CA LYS A 632 27.87 11.47 73.35
C LYS A 632 28.45 10.40 74.27
N LYS A 633 28.37 9.11 73.91
CA LYS A 633 28.99 8.02 74.68
C LYS A 633 30.55 8.11 74.74
N ARG A 634 31.18 8.60 73.65
CA ARG A 634 32.65 8.84 73.64
C ARG A 634 33.03 10.05 74.46
N GLN A 635 32.21 11.06 74.63
CA GLN A 635 32.44 12.21 75.50
C GLN A 635 32.20 11.88 76.95
N GLN A 636 31.35 10.92 77.31
CA GLN A 636 31.09 10.47 78.69
C GLN A 636 32.10 9.44 79.19
N ASN A 637 32.82 8.75 78.30
CA ASN A 637 33.93 7.85 78.65
C ASN A 637 35.15 8.21 77.81
N PRO A 638 35.98 9.18 78.25
CA PRO A 638 37.21 9.52 77.53
C PRO A 638 38.16 8.33 77.57
N ILE A 639 38.65 7.96 76.40
CA ILE A 639 39.71 6.95 76.30
C ILE A 639 40.93 7.49 77.07
N PRO A 640 41.51 6.74 78.04
CA PRO A 640 42.71 7.19 78.67
C PRO A 640 43.84 7.41 77.64
N PRO A 641 44.72 8.42 77.87
CA PRO A 641 45.81 8.68 76.99
C PRO A 641 46.72 7.46 76.83
N PRO A 642 47.31 7.19 75.72
CA PRO A 642 48.21 6.08 75.51
C PRO A 642 49.41 6.27 76.46
N PRO A 643 49.95 5.19 77.05
CA PRO A 643 51.10 5.28 77.99
C PRO A 643 52.29 5.93 77.25
N THR A 644 52.88 6.93 77.92
CA THR A 644 54.13 7.56 77.50
C THR A 644 55.23 6.52 77.44
N CYS A 645 55.76 6.27 76.28
CA CYS A 645 56.96 5.45 76.07
C CYS A 645 58.14 6.12 76.75
N VAL A 646 58.73 5.44 77.72
CA VAL A 646 60.07 5.73 78.22
C VAL A 646 61.11 5.28 77.19
N PRO A 647 62.25 5.94 77.09
CA PRO A 647 63.11 5.88 75.91
C PRO A 647 63.95 4.60 75.83
N PHE A 648 63.44 3.56 75.20
CA PHE A 648 64.25 2.46 74.69
C PHE A 648 63.48 1.79 73.55
N CYS A 649 63.68 2.31 72.34
CA CYS A 649 63.31 1.60 71.10
C CYS A 649 64.58 1.30 70.28
N PRO A 650 64.86 0.04 69.94
CA PRO A 650 65.92 -0.27 68.99
C PRO A 650 65.54 0.10 67.57
N PRO A 651 66.50 0.41 66.66
CA PRO A 651 66.19 0.86 65.31
C PRO A 651 65.61 -0.27 64.42
N ARG A 652 64.61 0.03 63.68
CA ARG A 652 64.12 -0.84 62.60
C ARG A 652 65.11 -0.88 61.44
N ARG A 653 65.42 -2.08 61.03
CA ARG A 653 65.94 -2.35 59.67
C ARG A 653 64.84 -2.34 58.66
#